data_1283183cb3c67379ad2896a1436d8801
#
_entry.id   1283183cb3c67379ad2896a1436d8801
#
_cell.length_a   1.000
_cell.length_b   1.000
_cell.length_c   1.000
_cell.angle_alpha   90.00
_cell.angle_beta   90.00
_cell.angle_gamma   90.00
#
_symmetry.space_group_name_H-M   'P 1'
#
loop_
_entity.id
_entity.type
_entity.pdbx_description
1 polymer ?
#
loop_
_entity_poly.entity_id
_entity_poly.type
_entity_poly.pdbx_seq_one_letter_code
_entity_poly.pdbx_strand_id
1 'polypeptide(L)'
;MKRLIRLVALGLPLVLALASGVFAQTQITTGVIQGTVLDEQGGVVPGANVEVKNPDINFSRTLTTDGDGRFVFLQLSSGRYTLTVSKQGFATIIQENLDLTVGQAISLSLNMKVSRLEEKITITAAPTIDTVKTESSSTLNELSVSNLPILGRKFEDLLTLTPGVSITQGPDGDEINFAGQRGVFNNISLDGGDYNNGFFGEQAGGQRAAIDITLDAVKEFQVIATGASAEFGRTAGGIVNVITKSGTNNFHGSLFHFQRLEALSADTSDGKPLKDFHREQFGGTLGGPVIKDKVFFFGAVEQIISNLTRANLSEPIATPCTVSAPTIGANEALINGSADCQRLALINFFKTKLSADEGLPVKHPIRNTAVLTKLDWNLSANNKLGASYNFDYSKNENNTFDVGTYGTSANGTEGPSKINLFNLNLFSSLSATKLNEAHFTYSRESRPRSATKSNIPADTAMGFATSFRFGNPFFLQPNVDELIWRTQLKDNFSIVSGKHTYKFGGEWLHTLNDQVFRGFFTGRYIFDSVTGFLRYASPAAPGGFGPNTVGCANGTYVTLPASCPGGATSGGPLLFYLQDGISSGLADVPPPGASTISNDDLALFIQDKWQIRPNFTFNYGLRWEAQIFPNPIVDPSKTAYGQFLNDPRFPSDGTLPDQKKEFQPRVGFAWDVSKKGKSVLRASWGIYNARQNMLSQVGSITTNGAQQRTNFLSTDLIRMFGGAPTWPGLAPVGPPPPAGQFPLFTGVRVFNKDYANPRIYTTNVAFEQELAPNWAFYLDFTHAKGVHLTRFLNVNRNNFFSPQLGEVQVTSSPGKSLYRGFTVGVRKRFSDHFQLEGNYVLSKDQDDDSNERDPFTDRAFDINNLSLDYALSDRDIRHKFNFYSYAEIGGFQLGSRIQARSAQPITPGARTANNRNTDRKDNKYFSFDWRLARRFRLGERMALEPTIEMFNTFNNKNNINPLSTPGLFNFDGFLRVGVGDPRQVQLALKFIF
;
A
#
# COMPACT_ATOMS: atom_id res chain seq x y z
N MET A 1 -28.44 -0.91 -14.37
CA MET A 1 -28.37 -2.37 -14.32
C MET A 1 -28.96 -3.04 -15.58
N LYS A 2 -30.27 -2.96 -15.91
CA LYS A 2 -30.83 -3.65 -17.10
C LYS A 2 -30.24 -3.22 -18.47
N ARG A 3 -29.80 -1.97 -18.66
CA ARG A 3 -29.12 -1.53 -19.91
C ARG A 3 -27.67 -2.02 -19.99
N LEU A 4 -26.96 -2.10 -18.86
CA LEU A 4 -25.57 -2.59 -18.80
C LEU A 4 -25.49 -4.10 -19.06
N ILE A 5 -26.42 -4.88 -18.48
CA ILE A 5 -26.54 -6.33 -18.75
C ILE A 5 -26.83 -6.59 -20.24
N ARG A 6 -27.60 -5.73 -20.89
CA ARG A 6 -27.88 -5.83 -22.35
C ARG A 6 -26.66 -5.45 -23.21
N LEU A 7 -25.83 -4.51 -22.78
CA LEU A 7 -24.58 -4.15 -23.48
C LEU A 7 -23.50 -5.23 -23.31
N VAL A 8 -23.40 -5.83 -22.14
CA VAL A 8 -22.49 -6.98 -21.91
C VAL A 8 -22.98 -8.22 -22.64
N ALA A 9 -24.30 -8.50 -22.63
CA ALA A 9 -24.89 -9.64 -23.33
C ALA A 9 -24.86 -9.51 -24.85
N LEU A 10 -24.78 -8.31 -25.41
CA LEU A 10 -24.64 -8.06 -26.86
C LEU A 10 -23.16 -7.85 -27.25
N GLY A 11 -22.32 -7.34 -26.37
CA GLY A 11 -20.89 -7.16 -26.64
C GLY A 11 -20.09 -8.46 -26.59
N LEU A 12 -20.43 -9.39 -25.72
CA LEU A 12 -19.74 -10.68 -25.59
C LEU A 12 -19.83 -11.56 -26.83
N PRO A 13 -21.00 -11.73 -27.49
CA PRO A 13 -21.10 -12.46 -28.76
C PRO A 13 -20.42 -11.74 -29.94
N LEU A 14 -20.41 -10.40 -29.96
CA LEU A 14 -19.74 -9.62 -31.01
C LEU A 14 -18.20 -9.71 -30.89
N VAL A 15 -17.65 -9.72 -29.67
CA VAL A 15 -16.21 -9.96 -29.41
C VAL A 15 -15.84 -11.40 -29.75
N LEU A 16 -16.70 -12.38 -29.47
CA LEU A 16 -16.52 -13.79 -29.87
C LEU A 16 -16.59 -14.00 -31.37
N ALA A 17 -17.40 -13.21 -32.08
CA ALA A 17 -17.54 -13.32 -33.56
C ALA A 17 -16.38 -12.64 -34.31
N LEU A 18 -15.72 -11.63 -33.72
CA LEU A 18 -14.55 -10.96 -34.29
C LEU A 18 -13.22 -11.65 -33.95
N ALA A 19 -13.24 -12.66 -33.09
CA ALA A 19 -12.05 -13.39 -32.60
C ALA A 19 -11.49 -14.46 -33.56
N SER A 20 -11.89 -14.47 -34.81
CA SER A 20 -11.36 -15.42 -35.80
C SER A 20 -9.97 -15.00 -36.32
N GLY A 21 -8.97 -14.86 -35.43
CA GLY A 21 -7.58 -14.75 -35.91
C GLY A 21 -6.55 -14.01 -35.11
N VAL A 22 -6.67 -13.83 -33.76
CA VAL A 22 -5.65 -13.13 -32.95
C VAL A 22 -5.49 -13.79 -31.56
N PHE A 23 -4.47 -13.66 -30.81
CA PHE A 23 -3.50 -14.54 -30.21
C PHE A 23 -2.65 -13.87 -29.07
N ALA A 24 -2.17 -14.53 -27.98
CA ALA A 24 -1.53 -13.81 -26.89
C ALA A 24 -0.80 -14.47 -25.74
N GLN A 25 -0.21 -13.78 -24.73
CA GLN A 25 0.48 -14.36 -23.57
C GLN A 25 0.76 -13.44 -22.36
N THR A 26 0.82 -13.95 -21.20
CA THR A 26 1.52 -13.93 -19.88
C THR A 26 0.58 -14.40 -18.75
N GLN A 27 1.07 -14.66 -17.50
CA GLN A 27 0.27 -15.40 -16.52
C GLN A 27 0.45 -14.81 -15.10
N ILE A 28 -0.65 -14.47 -14.43
CA ILE A 28 -0.67 -13.83 -13.12
C ILE A 28 -0.34 -14.81 -11.98
N THR A 29 -0.77 -16.08 -12.11
CA THR A 29 -0.65 -17.08 -11.03
C THR A 29 0.16 -18.31 -11.41
N THR A 30 0.72 -18.34 -12.61
CA THR A 30 1.42 -19.50 -13.18
C THR A 30 2.72 -19.08 -13.84
N GLY A 31 3.51 -20.06 -14.30
CA GLY A 31 4.73 -19.86 -15.05
C GLY A 31 4.72 -20.62 -16.38
N VAL A 32 5.84 -20.51 -17.12
CA VAL A 32 6.01 -21.06 -18.48
C VAL A 32 7.30 -21.87 -18.55
N ILE A 33 7.27 -23.06 -19.17
CA ILE A 33 8.47 -23.78 -19.61
C ILE A 33 8.40 -23.86 -21.12
N GLN A 34 9.41 -23.32 -21.80
CA GLN A 34 9.49 -23.29 -23.25
C GLN A 34 10.89 -23.61 -23.75
N GLY A 35 11.06 -23.91 -25.03
CA GLY A 35 12.38 -24.14 -25.57
C GLY A 35 12.42 -24.58 -27.02
N THR A 36 13.64 -24.88 -27.50
CA THR A 36 13.89 -25.40 -28.82
C THR A 36 14.72 -26.68 -28.70
N VAL A 37 14.34 -27.69 -29.46
CA VAL A 37 15.07 -28.96 -29.58
C VAL A 37 15.91 -28.93 -30.85
N LEU A 38 17.22 -29.14 -30.71
CA LEU A 38 18.21 -29.07 -31.74
C LEU A 38 18.94 -30.43 -31.83
N ASP A 39 19.54 -30.74 -32.96
CA ASP A 39 20.51 -31.81 -33.11
C ASP A 39 21.94 -31.35 -32.79
N GLU A 40 22.94 -32.22 -32.90
CA GLU A 40 24.33 -31.91 -32.59
C GLU A 40 24.96 -30.88 -33.56
N GLN A 41 24.40 -30.68 -34.72
CA GLN A 41 24.82 -29.71 -35.74
C GLN A 41 24.10 -28.37 -35.59
N GLY A 42 23.14 -28.26 -34.63
CA GLY A 42 22.31 -27.08 -34.45
C GLY A 42 21.09 -27.01 -35.37
N GLY A 43 20.79 -28.10 -36.09
CA GLY A 43 19.54 -28.25 -36.84
C GLY A 43 18.34 -28.45 -35.92
N VAL A 44 17.16 -27.89 -36.28
CA VAL A 44 15.96 -28.06 -35.51
C VAL A 44 15.44 -29.50 -35.60
N VAL A 45 14.81 -30.00 -34.50
CA VAL A 45 14.25 -31.35 -34.46
C VAL A 45 12.69 -31.24 -34.31
N PRO A 46 11.94 -31.20 -35.44
CA PRO A 46 10.50 -31.19 -35.40
C PRO A 46 9.92 -32.52 -34.96
N GLY A 47 8.70 -32.52 -34.37
CA GLY A 47 7.99 -33.73 -33.97
C GLY A 47 8.68 -34.57 -32.88
N ALA A 48 9.56 -33.94 -32.07
CA ALA A 48 10.06 -34.56 -30.87
C ALA A 48 8.96 -34.53 -29.77
N ASN A 49 8.80 -35.63 -29.06
CA ASN A 49 7.87 -35.71 -27.96
C ASN A 49 8.49 -35.06 -26.70
N VAL A 50 7.79 -34.06 -26.12
CA VAL A 50 8.23 -33.34 -24.92
C VAL A 50 7.21 -33.54 -23.83
N GLU A 51 7.60 -34.10 -22.69
CA GLU A 51 6.77 -34.26 -21.49
C GLU A 51 7.31 -33.37 -20.36
N VAL A 52 6.40 -32.63 -19.71
CA VAL A 52 6.69 -31.92 -18.45
C VAL A 52 5.93 -32.59 -17.32
N LYS A 53 6.63 -32.90 -16.21
CA LYS A 53 6.06 -33.60 -15.05
C LYS A 53 6.37 -32.85 -13.74
N ASN A 54 5.35 -32.69 -12.89
CA ASN A 54 5.50 -32.27 -11.51
C ASN A 54 5.20 -33.48 -10.60
N PRO A 55 6.20 -34.03 -9.89
CA PRO A 55 6.01 -35.24 -9.09
C PRO A 55 5.19 -35.01 -7.82
N ASP A 56 5.20 -33.80 -7.24
CA ASP A 56 4.55 -33.51 -5.95
C ASP A 56 3.02 -33.65 -6.04
N ILE A 57 2.46 -33.40 -7.22
CA ILE A 57 1.01 -33.45 -7.51
C ILE A 57 0.66 -34.45 -8.59
N ASN A 58 1.63 -35.27 -9.01
CA ASN A 58 1.53 -36.24 -10.13
C ASN A 58 0.93 -35.63 -11.42
N PHE A 59 1.30 -34.36 -11.69
CA PHE A 59 0.90 -33.67 -12.91
C PHE A 59 1.84 -34.01 -14.04
N SER A 60 1.28 -34.33 -15.24
CA SER A 60 2.04 -34.51 -16.47
C SER A 60 1.28 -33.89 -17.63
N ARG A 61 2.04 -33.27 -18.57
CA ARG A 61 1.53 -32.77 -19.84
C ARG A 61 2.55 -33.06 -20.94
N THR A 62 2.05 -33.52 -22.07
CA THR A 62 2.88 -33.87 -23.24
C THR A 62 2.47 -33.05 -24.45
N LEU A 63 3.45 -32.66 -25.26
CA LEU A 63 3.26 -32.04 -26.58
C LEU A 63 4.41 -32.45 -27.51
N THR A 64 4.26 -32.18 -28.81
CA THR A 64 5.27 -32.39 -29.84
C THR A 64 5.87 -31.06 -30.29
N THR A 65 7.17 -31.03 -30.61
CA THR A 65 7.82 -29.82 -31.15
C THR A 65 7.24 -29.48 -32.53
N ASP A 66 7.11 -28.18 -32.81
CA ASP A 66 6.65 -27.64 -34.07
C ASP A 66 7.68 -27.73 -35.19
N GLY A 67 7.39 -27.18 -36.38
CA GLY A 67 8.28 -27.18 -37.54
C GLY A 67 9.63 -26.47 -37.31
N ASP A 68 9.71 -25.56 -36.34
CA ASP A 68 10.93 -24.88 -35.93
C ASP A 68 11.59 -25.58 -34.72
N GLY A 69 11.17 -26.81 -34.36
CA GLY A 69 11.69 -27.57 -33.19
C GLY A 69 11.28 -27.01 -31.85
N ARG A 70 10.27 -26.14 -31.73
CA ARG A 70 9.87 -25.43 -30.53
C ARG A 70 8.81 -26.15 -29.75
N PHE A 71 8.80 -25.91 -28.40
CA PHE A 71 7.75 -26.33 -27.50
C PHE A 71 7.44 -25.20 -26.47
N VAL A 72 6.19 -25.08 -26.04
CA VAL A 72 5.76 -24.10 -25.03
C VAL A 72 4.70 -24.72 -24.12
N PHE A 73 5.00 -24.83 -22.83
CA PHE A 73 4.05 -25.22 -21.80
C PHE A 73 3.62 -23.98 -21.03
N LEU A 74 2.43 -23.50 -21.24
CA LEU A 74 1.80 -22.41 -20.52
C LEU A 74 1.00 -22.93 -19.31
N GLN A 75 0.61 -22.04 -18.39
CA GLN A 75 -0.24 -22.33 -17.23
C GLN A 75 0.30 -23.46 -16.33
N LEU A 76 1.61 -23.48 -16.10
CA LEU A 76 2.20 -24.36 -15.14
C LEU A 76 2.17 -23.70 -13.76
N SER A 77 1.62 -24.39 -12.76
CA SER A 77 1.68 -23.93 -11.38
C SER A 77 3.13 -23.83 -10.92
N SER A 78 3.47 -22.90 -10.04
CA SER A 78 4.82 -22.84 -9.48
C SER A 78 5.17 -24.15 -8.75
N GLY A 79 6.41 -24.61 -8.90
CA GLY A 79 6.90 -25.88 -8.35
C GLY A 79 8.07 -26.46 -9.10
N ARG A 80 8.47 -27.66 -8.68
CA ARG A 80 9.60 -28.39 -9.29
C ARG A 80 9.10 -29.29 -10.41
N TYR A 81 9.76 -29.16 -11.56
CA TYR A 81 9.45 -29.91 -12.77
C TYR A 81 10.62 -30.73 -13.28
N THR A 82 10.29 -31.84 -13.96
CA THR A 82 11.18 -32.62 -14.80
C THR A 82 10.65 -32.55 -16.23
N LEU A 83 11.53 -32.27 -17.19
CA LEU A 83 11.22 -32.24 -18.62
C LEU A 83 11.90 -33.40 -19.31
N THR A 84 11.15 -34.20 -20.07
CA THR A 84 11.70 -35.35 -20.86
C THR A 84 11.46 -35.07 -22.33
N VAL A 85 12.52 -35.18 -23.15
CA VAL A 85 12.44 -35.03 -24.61
C VAL A 85 12.88 -36.33 -25.27
N SER A 86 12.04 -36.90 -26.12
CA SER A 86 12.30 -38.15 -26.83
C SER A 86 11.93 -38.05 -28.32
N LYS A 87 12.76 -38.69 -29.16
CA LYS A 87 12.56 -38.79 -30.59
C LYS A 87 13.23 -40.07 -31.10
N GLN A 88 12.62 -40.82 -31.96
CA GLN A 88 13.19 -41.99 -32.57
C GLN A 88 14.49 -41.64 -33.32
N GLY A 89 15.56 -42.38 -33.05
CA GLY A 89 16.90 -42.16 -33.61
C GLY A 89 17.75 -41.15 -32.78
N PHE A 90 17.27 -40.68 -31.63
CA PHE A 90 18.00 -39.78 -30.73
C PHE A 90 18.02 -40.32 -29.31
N ALA A 91 19.07 -39.97 -28.56
CA ALA A 91 19.11 -40.18 -27.10
C ALA A 91 18.06 -39.33 -26.39
N THR A 92 17.35 -39.91 -25.41
CA THR A 92 16.37 -39.21 -24.60
C THR A 92 17.04 -38.21 -23.65
N ILE A 93 16.62 -36.96 -23.67
CA ILE A 93 17.08 -35.95 -22.71
C ILE A 93 16.11 -35.89 -21.52
N ILE A 94 16.64 -35.89 -20.29
CA ILE A 94 15.91 -35.64 -19.07
C ILE A 94 16.53 -34.40 -18.41
N GLN A 95 15.74 -33.31 -18.33
CA GLN A 95 16.11 -32.07 -17.64
C GLN A 95 15.41 -32.08 -16.28
N GLU A 96 16.18 -32.25 -15.22
CA GLU A 96 15.67 -32.30 -13.85
C GLU A 96 15.78 -30.93 -13.13
N ASN A 97 15.12 -30.82 -11.98
CA ASN A 97 15.23 -29.70 -11.07
C ASN A 97 14.91 -28.33 -11.70
N LEU A 98 13.90 -28.28 -12.54
CA LEU A 98 13.36 -27.03 -13.07
C LEU A 98 12.43 -26.40 -12.02
N ASP A 99 12.98 -25.55 -11.15
CA ASP A 99 12.21 -24.81 -10.17
C ASP A 99 11.53 -23.62 -10.88
N LEU A 100 10.24 -23.75 -11.14
CA LEU A 100 9.41 -22.74 -11.80
C LEU A 100 8.70 -21.88 -10.78
N THR A 101 8.89 -20.57 -10.87
CA THR A 101 8.21 -19.56 -10.03
C THR A 101 7.12 -18.83 -10.81
N VAL A 102 6.24 -18.12 -10.08
CA VAL A 102 5.17 -17.32 -10.69
C VAL A 102 5.74 -16.26 -11.64
N GLY A 103 5.09 -16.09 -12.79
CA GLY A 103 5.50 -15.14 -13.83
C GLY A 103 6.84 -15.43 -14.51
N GLN A 104 7.52 -16.52 -14.14
CA GLN A 104 8.79 -16.92 -14.75
C GLN A 104 8.54 -17.64 -16.07
N ALA A 105 9.43 -17.39 -17.06
CA ALA A 105 9.53 -18.18 -18.27
C ALA A 105 10.92 -18.88 -18.35
N ILE A 106 10.96 -20.17 -18.08
CA ILE A 106 12.15 -20.98 -18.25
C ILE A 106 12.31 -21.29 -19.75
N SER A 107 13.39 -20.80 -20.37
CA SER A 107 13.69 -21.03 -21.78
C SER A 107 14.89 -21.98 -21.92
N LEU A 108 14.69 -23.11 -22.60
CA LEU A 108 15.67 -24.18 -22.75
C LEU A 108 16.12 -24.34 -24.21
N SER A 109 17.41 -24.58 -24.42
CA SER A 109 17.95 -25.04 -25.68
C SER A 109 18.50 -26.45 -25.46
N LEU A 110 17.87 -27.47 -26.05
CA LEU A 110 18.14 -28.88 -25.79
C LEU A 110 18.73 -29.54 -27.02
N ASN A 111 20.00 -29.94 -26.92
CA ASN A 111 20.71 -30.57 -28.02
C ASN A 111 20.65 -32.09 -27.90
N MET A 112 19.89 -32.74 -28.79
CA MET A 112 19.75 -34.20 -28.84
C MET A 112 20.92 -34.82 -29.61
N LYS A 113 21.51 -35.88 -29.04
CA LYS A 113 22.52 -36.69 -29.71
C LYS A 113 21.85 -37.80 -30.50
N VAL A 114 22.38 -38.07 -31.69
CA VAL A 114 21.97 -39.24 -32.46
C VAL A 114 22.40 -40.52 -31.75
N SER A 115 21.49 -41.44 -31.50
CA SER A 115 21.78 -42.71 -30.81
C SER A 115 20.95 -43.82 -31.45
N ARG A 116 21.61 -44.99 -31.62
CA ARG A 116 20.94 -46.22 -32.08
C ARG A 116 20.42 -47.08 -30.93
N LEU A 117 20.81 -46.76 -29.69
CA LEU A 117 20.38 -47.39 -28.42
C LEU A 117 19.54 -46.42 -27.62
N GLU A 118 18.69 -46.92 -26.71
CA GLU A 118 17.96 -46.10 -25.76
C GLU A 118 18.87 -45.50 -24.67
N GLU A 119 19.64 -44.49 -25.07
CA GLU A 119 20.50 -43.72 -24.15
C GLU A 119 19.67 -42.59 -23.50
N LYS A 120 19.97 -42.29 -22.23
CA LYS A 120 19.41 -41.17 -21.48
C LYS A 120 20.51 -40.20 -21.06
N ILE A 121 20.29 -38.92 -21.28
CA ILE A 121 21.17 -37.82 -20.87
C ILE A 121 20.44 -36.99 -19.84
N THR A 122 20.92 -36.98 -18.61
CA THR A 122 20.34 -36.16 -17.54
C THR A 122 21.09 -34.84 -17.45
N ILE A 123 20.34 -33.71 -17.42
CA ILE A 123 20.84 -32.35 -17.22
C ILE A 123 20.21 -31.80 -15.93
N THR A 124 21.07 -31.31 -15.04
CA THR A 124 20.61 -30.77 -13.73
C THR A 124 20.72 -29.24 -13.61
N ALA A 125 21.46 -28.60 -14.53
CA ALA A 125 21.62 -27.14 -14.50
C ALA A 125 20.41 -26.41 -15.10
N ALA A 126 19.78 -25.55 -14.31
CA ALA A 126 18.72 -24.64 -14.78
C ALA A 126 19.33 -23.32 -15.30
N PRO A 127 18.69 -22.62 -16.27
CA PRO A 127 19.16 -21.32 -16.74
C PRO A 127 19.21 -20.29 -15.60
N THR A 128 20.33 -19.56 -15.50
CA THR A 128 20.53 -18.53 -14.45
C THR A 128 19.73 -17.26 -14.75
N ILE A 129 19.55 -16.92 -16.03
CA ILE A 129 18.92 -15.69 -16.51
C ILE A 129 17.67 -16.04 -17.33
N ASP A 130 16.59 -15.23 -17.16
CA ASP A 130 15.41 -15.28 -18.03
C ASP A 130 15.70 -14.50 -19.32
N THR A 131 15.63 -15.16 -20.48
CA THR A 131 16.00 -14.58 -21.79
C THR A 131 14.82 -13.97 -22.55
N VAL A 132 13.60 -14.09 -22.04
CA VAL A 132 12.39 -13.68 -22.77
C VAL A 132 11.51 -12.66 -22.03
N LYS A 133 11.79 -12.44 -20.77
CA LYS A 133 11.12 -11.46 -19.91
C LYS A 133 11.54 -10.04 -20.28
N THR A 134 10.58 -9.12 -20.39
CA THR A 134 10.82 -7.72 -20.79
C THR A 134 10.60 -6.71 -19.67
N GLU A 135 9.93 -7.10 -18.58
CA GLU A 135 9.70 -6.27 -17.40
C GLU A 135 10.84 -6.35 -16.37
N SER A 136 11.01 -5.29 -15.58
CA SER A 136 11.84 -5.30 -14.37
C SER A 136 11.02 -5.85 -13.21
N SER A 137 11.28 -7.09 -12.85
CA SER A 137 10.60 -7.75 -11.74
C SER A 137 11.51 -8.70 -10.99
N SER A 138 11.20 -8.93 -9.73
CA SER A 138 11.84 -9.93 -8.86
C SER A 138 10.82 -10.91 -8.31
N THR A 139 11.24 -12.12 -8.00
CA THR A 139 10.43 -13.12 -7.31
C THR A 139 11.16 -13.57 -6.06
N LEU A 140 10.53 -13.40 -4.90
CA LEU A 140 11.00 -13.98 -3.67
C LEU A 140 10.32 -15.34 -3.47
N ASN A 141 11.12 -16.39 -3.50
CA ASN A 141 10.67 -17.76 -3.38
C ASN A 141 10.46 -18.17 -1.91
N GLU A 142 9.88 -19.35 -1.69
CA GLU A 142 9.60 -19.89 -0.37
C GLU A 142 10.83 -19.95 0.55
N LEU A 143 12.02 -20.24 -0.02
CA LEU A 143 13.26 -20.29 0.75
C LEU A 143 13.61 -18.92 1.35
N SER A 144 13.46 -17.84 0.56
CA SER A 144 13.68 -16.47 1.02
C SER A 144 12.61 -16.04 2.02
N VAL A 145 11.32 -16.29 1.72
CA VAL A 145 10.19 -15.93 2.59
C VAL A 145 10.30 -16.59 3.96
N SER A 146 10.75 -17.85 4.03
CA SER A 146 10.81 -18.63 5.26
C SER A 146 12.06 -18.38 6.11
N ASN A 147 13.17 -17.92 5.53
CA ASN A 147 14.48 -17.92 6.19
C ASN A 147 15.13 -16.54 6.34
N LEU A 148 14.57 -15.48 5.75
CA LEU A 148 15.07 -14.14 6.00
C LEU A 148 14.48 -13.58 7.31
N PRO A 149 15.26 -12.78 8.07
CA PRO A 149 14.75 -12.13 9.28
C PRO A 149 13.72 -11.07 8.90
N ILE A 150 12.51 -11.15 9.51
CA ILE A 150 11.39 -10.24 9.25
C ILE A 150 10.75 -9.86 10.58
N LEU A 151 10.95 -8.62 11.00
CA LEU A 151 10.56 -8.14 12.33
C LEU A 151 9.08 -8.32 12.64
N GLY A 152 8.21 -8.05 11.71
CA GLY A 152 6.75 -8.15 11.90
C GLY A 152 6.11 -9.36 11.27
N ARG A 153 6.88 -10.13 10.51
CA ARG A 153 6.39 -11.24 9.71
C ARG A 153 5.29 -10.81 8.72
N LYS A 154 5.40 -9.58 8.21
CA LYS A 154 4.58 -9.05 7.11
C LYS A 154 5.32 -9.25 5.79
N PHE A 155 4.60 -9.68 4.75
CA PHE A 155 5.22 -9.86 3.43
C PHE A 155 5.68 -8.52 2.83
N GLU A 156 5.04 -7.40 3.17
CA GLU A 156 5.38 -6.06 2.70
C GLU A 156 6.82 -5.67 3.06
N ASP A 157 7.33 -6.14 4.18
CA ASP A 157 8.72 -5.89 4.56
C ASP A 157 9.73 -6.49 3.59
N LEU A 158 9.37 -7.59 2.95
CA LEU A 158 10.20 -8.24 1.96
C LEU A 158 10.18 -7.50 0.62
N LEU A 159 9.13 -6.72 0.33
CA LEU A 159 9.05 -5.94 -0.92
C LEU A 159 10.20 -4.95 -1.04
N THR A 160 10.71 -4.44 0.09
CA THR A 160 11.83 -3.49 0.10
C THR A 160 13.15 -4.07 -0.42
N LEU A 161 13.27 -5.39 -0.51
CA LEU A 161 14.43 -6.07 -1.10
C LEU A 161 14.46 -5.94 -2.62
N THR A 162 13.30 -5.70 -3.24
CA THR A 162 13.20 -5.46 -4.68
C THR A 162 13.80 -4.10 -5.06
N PRO A 163 14.69 -4.03 -6.06
CA PRO A 163 15.18 -2.77 -6.58
C PRO A 163 14.04 -1.83 -7.01
N GLY A 164 14.16 -0.54 -6.73
CA GLY A 164 13.14 0.46 -7.07
C GLY A 164 11.93 0.50 -6.13
N VAL A 165 11.82 -0.42 -5.18
CA VAL A 165 10.79 -0.40 -4.13
C VAL A 165 11.33 0.21 -2.86
N SER A 166 10.57 1.10 -2.22
CA SER A 166 10.90 1.67 -0.91
C SER A 166 9.63 1.84 -0.08
N ILE A 167 9.78 1.72 1.23
CA ILE A 167 8.78 2.15 2.19
C ILE A 167 9.22 3.51 2.71
N THR A 168 8.37 4.50 2.54
CA THR A 168 8.59 5.86 3.04
C THR A 168 7.52 6.23 4.05
N GLN A 169 7.86 7.15 4.94
CA GLN A 169 6.92 7.67 5.90
C GLN A 169 6.04 8.73 5.24
N GLY A 170 4.78 8.43 5.10
CA GLY A 170 3.75 9.37 4.64
C GLY A 170 2.92 9.95 5.79
N PRO A 171 2.02 10.88 5.49
CA PRO A 171 1.14 11.48 6.48
C PRO A 171 0.15 10.48 7.09
N ASP A 172 -0.20 9.43 6.35
CA ASP A 172 -1.13 8.39 6.76
C ASP A 172 -0.44 7.08 7.21
N GLY A 173 0.87 7.09 7.28
CA GLY A 173 1.65 5.91 7.66
C GLY A 173 2.73 5.55 6.64
N ASP A 174 3.17 4.29 6.67
CA ASP A 174 4.17 3.80 5.73
C ASP A 174 3.56 3.62 4.35
N GLU A 175 4.24 4.12 3.33
CA GLU A 175 3.81 4.06 1.93
C GLU A 175 4.78 3.20 1.13
N ILE A 176 4.26 2.21 0.43
CA ILE A 176 5.05 1.35 -0.46
C ILE A 176 5.15 2.04 -1.82
N ASN A 177 6.32 2.51 -2.17
CA ASN A 177 6.56 3.28 -3.39
C ASN A 177 7.33 2.44 -4.40
N PHE A 178 6.88 2.45 -5.65
CA PHE A 178 7.54 1.81 -6.79
C PHE A 178 8.03 2.87 -7.76
N ALA A 179 9.33 2.91 -8.02
CA ALA A 179 9.94 3.85 -8.97
C ALA A 179 9.41 5.30 -8.78
N GLY A 180 9.36 5.79 -7.53
CA GLY A 180 8.91 7.14 -7.18
C GLY A 180 7.40 7.38 -7.29
N GLN A 181 6.60 6.37 -7.63
CA GLN A 181 5.15 6.55 -7.74
C GLN A 181 4.47 6.46 -6.38
N ARG A 182 3.32 7.12 -6.24
CA ARG A 182 2.50 7.13 -5.01
C ARG A 182 2.06 5.72 -4.65
N GLY A 183 2.02 5.41 -3.35
CA GLY A 183 1.62 4.09 -2.84
C GLY A 183 0.21 3.68 -3.21
N VAL A 184 -0.70 4.64 -3.32
CA VAL A 184 -2.09 4.42 -3.77
C VAL A 184 -2.22 3.99 -5.24
N PHE A 185 -1.13 4.02 -6.02
CA PHE A 185 -1.12 3.59 -7.42
C PHE A 185 -0.72 2.11 -7.60
N ASN A 186 -0.45 1.40 -6.54
CA ASN A 186 -0.05 0.00 -6.59
C ASN A 186 -1.24 -0.94 -6.83
N ASN A 187 -0.95 -2.13 -7.32
CA ASN A 187 -1.91 -3.21 -7.43
C ASN A 187 -1.36 -4.47 -6.73
N ILE A 188 -2.05 -4.91 -5.71
CA ILE A 188 -1.72 -6.12 -4.95
C ILE A 188 -2.78 -7.17 -5.22
N SER A 189 -2.36 -8.40 -5.52
CA SER A 189 -3.24 -9.53 -5.74
C SER A 189 -2.86 -10.72 -4.87
N LEU A 190 -3.85 -11.47 -4.42
CA LEU A 190 -3.71 -12.72 -3.68
C LEU A 190 -4.32 -13.86 -4.51
N ASP A 191 -3.50 -14.84 -4.89
CA ASP A 191 -3.91 -15.95 -5.78
C ASP A 191 -4.66 -15.49 -7.05
N GLY A 192 -4.28 -14.32 -7.60
CA GLY A 192 -4.86 -13.73 -8.81
C GLY A 192 -6.08 -12.83 -8.59
N GLY A 193 -6.69 -12.84 -7.40
CA GLY A 193 -7.76 -11.93 -7.00
C GLY A 193 -7.25 -10.57 -6.51
N ASP A 194 -8.00 -9.51 -6.77
CA ASP A 194 -7.65 -8.16 -6.31
C ASP A 194 -7.67 -8.09 -4.77
N TYR A 195 -6.56 -7.62 -4.19
CA TYR A 195 -6.36 -7.48 -2.75
C TYR A 195 -6.07 -6.02 -2.34
N ASN A 196 -6.69 -5.07 -3.00
CA ASN A 196 -6.59 -3.65 -2.65
C ASN A 196 -7.85 -3.17 -1.93
N ASN A 197 -7.70 -2.17 -1.05
CA ASN A 197 -8.82 -1.43 -0.48
C ASN A 197 -9.28 -0.36 -1.48
N GLY A 198 -10.53 -0.39 -1.91
CA GLY A 198 -11.06 0.54 -2.90
C GLY A 198 -11.24 1.97 -2.37
N PHE A 199 -11.41 2.13 -1.05
CA PHE A 199 -11.63 3.43 -0.44
C PHE A 199 -10.33 4.23 -0.30
N PHE A 200 -9.31 3.65 0.32
CA PHE A 200 -8.02 4.32 0.53
C PHE A 200 -7.03 4.13 -0.63
N GLY A 201 -7.17 3.09 -1.45
CA GLY A 201 -6.24 2.76 -2.54
C GLY A 201 -5.01 1.95 -2.10
N GLU A 202 -4.92 1.55 -0.85
CA GLU A 202 -3.87 0.68 -0.30
C GLU A 202 -4.26 -0.81 -0.36
N GLN A 203 -3.43 -1.73 0.17
CA GLN A 203 -3.80 -3.14 0.31
C GLN A 203 -5.00 -3.31 1.25
N ALA A 204 -5.73 -4.42 1.13
CA ALA A 204 -6.84 -4.75 2.02
C ALA A 204 -6.34 -4.84 3.47
N GLY A 205 -7.16 -4.40 4.43
CA GLY A 205 -6.74 -4.22 5.82
C GLY A 205 -5.89 -2.99 6.07
N GLY A 206 -5.29 -2.44 5.04
CA GLY A 206 -4.42 -1.30 5.08
C GLY A 206 -3.15 -1.52 5.89
N GLN A 207 -2.42 -0.47 6.14
CA GLN A 207 -1.19 -0.52 6.96
C GLN A 207 -1.46 -0.73 8.46
N ARG A 208 -2.73 -0.82 8.85
CA ARG A 208 -3.20 -0.85 10.24
C ARG A 208 -3.42 -2.26 10.77
N ALA A 209 -3.61 -3.25 9.91
CA ALA A 209 -3.63 -4.64 10.31
C ALA A 209 -2.22 -5.11 10.71
N ALA A 210 -2.13 -5.86 11.80
CA ALA A 210 -0.84 -6.41 12.24
C ALA A 210 -0.30 -7.48 11.27
N ILE A 211 -1.19 -8.29 10.71
CA ILE A 211 -0.99 -9.14 9.54
C ILE A 211 -2.30 -9.21 8.78
N ASP A 212 -2.27 -9.34 7.49
CA ASP A 212 -3.41 -9.54 6.60
C ASP A 212 -3.31 -10.87 5.85
N ILE A 213 -2.11 -11.37 5.61
CA ILE A 213 -1.83 -12.68 5.03
C ILE A 213 -0.79 -13.38 5.89
N THR A 214 -1.11 -14.59 6.38
CA THR A 214 -0.12 -15.35 7.15
C THR A 214 1.10 -15.71 6.30
N LEU A 215 2.29 -15.31 6.76
CA LEU A 215 3.54 -15.47 6.01
C LEU A 215 3.87 -16.96 5.76
N ASP A 216 3.55 -17.85 6.69
CA ASP A 216 3.74 -19.29 6.53
C ASP A 216 2.82 -19.92 5.47
N ALA A 217 1.75 -19.23 5.05
CA ALA A 217 0.93 -19.61 3.92
C ALA A 217 1.46 -19.11 2.56
N VAL A 218 2.36 -18.13 2.56
CA VAL A 218 2.92 -17.60 1.32
C VAL A 218 3.94 -18.58 0.75
N LYS A 219 3.77 -18.97 -0.49
CA LYS A 219 4.74 -19.77 -1.25
C LYS A 219 5.80 -18.89 -1.86
N GLU A 220 5.36 -17.86 -2.55
CA GLU A 220 6.21 -16.90 -3.24
C GLU A 220 5.42 -15.63 -3.54
N PHE A 221 6.13 -14.55 -3.83
CA PHE A 221 5.51 -13.38 -4.42
C PHE A 221 6.40 -12.79 -5.50
N GLN A 222 5.75 -12.39 -6.57
CA GLN A 222 6.35 -11.66 -7.67
C GLN A 222 6.11 -10.17 -7.47
N VAL A 223 7.14 -9.39 -7.64
CA VAL A 223 7.10 -7.93 -7.61
C VAL A 223 7.52 -7.40 -8.98
N ILE A 224 6.61 -6.74 -9.69
CA ILE A 224 6.89 -6.06 -10.96
C ILE A 224 7.00 -4.58 -10.66
N ALA A 225 8.23 -4.08 -10.67
CA ALA A 225 8.50 -2.69 -10.37
C ALA A 225 8.21 -1.76 -11.54
N THR A 226 8.49 -2.22 -12.77
CA THR A 226 8.26 -1.45 -14.01
C THR A 226 8.09 -2.37 -15.21
N GLY A 227 7.48 -1.85 -16.29
CA GLY A 227 7.40 -2.56 -17.57
C GLY A 227 6.34 -3.65 -17.64
N ALA A 228 5.37 -3.66 -16.74
CA ALA A 228 4.30 -4.67 -16.72
C ALA A 228 3.57 -4.78 -18.07
N SER A 229 3.27 -6.02 -18.49
CA SER A 229 2.56 -6.31 -19.74
C SER A 229 1.09 -5.82 -19.72
N ALA A 230 0.40 -5.83 -20.88
CA ALA A 230 -0.95 -5.25 -21.03
C ALA A 230 -2.04 -5.98 -20.23
N GLU A 231 -1.80 -7.21 -19.79
CA GLU A 231 -2.75 -7.94 -18.93
C GLU A 231 -2.87 -7.33 -17.53
N PHE A 232 -1.83 -6.65 -17.06
CA PHE A 232 -1.83 -5.98 -15.78
C PHE A 232 -2.36 -4.56 -15.90
N GLY A 233 -3.26 -4.18 -15.04
CA GLY A 233 -3.88 -2.85 -15.05
C GLY A 233 -4.24 -2.33 -13.69
N ARG A 234 -5.01 -1.26 -13.68
CA ARG A 234 -5.46 -0.53 -12.50
C ARG A 234 -4.29 -0.09 -11.62
N THR A 235 -3.14 0.18 -12.25
CA THR A 235 -1.91 0.57 -11.57
C THR A 235 -1.08 1.49 -12.44
N ALA A 236 -0.50 2.50 -11.83
CA ALA A 236 0.56 3.32 -12.39
C ALA A 236 1.83 3.27 -11.51
N GLY A 237 1.79 2.48 -10.44
CA GLY A 237 2.91 2.11 -9.57
C GLY A 237 3.41 0.70 -9.88
N GLY A 238 3.63 -0.08 -8.83
CA GLY A 238 4.06 -1.49 -8.94
C GLY A 238 2.92 -2.49 -8.84
N ILE A 239 3.26 -3.75 -9.12
CA ILE A 239 2.36 -4.89 -8.99
C ILE A 239 2.99 -5.90 -8.05
N VAL A 240 2.21 -6.40 -7.12
CA VAL A 240 2.60 -7.46 -6.19
C VAL A 240 1.63 -8.62 -6.34
N ASN A 241 2.12 -9.76 -6.81
CA ASN A 241 1.34 -11.00 -6.88
C ASN A 241 1.77 -11.93 -5.76
N VAL A 242 0.91 -12.15 -4.79
CA VAL A 242 1.13 -13.09 -3.68
C VAL A 242 0.50 -14.42 -4.05
N ILE A 243 1.31 -15.49 -4.04
CA ILE A 243 0.85 -16.86 -4.32
C ILE A 243 0.96 -17.67 -3.04
N THR A 244 -0.14 -18.29 -2.67
CA THR A 244 -0.21 -19.11 -1.47
C THR A 244 0.18 -20.57 -1.73
N LYS A 245 0.58 -21.27 -0.67
CA LYS A 245 0.90 -22.71 -0.72
C LYS A 245 -0.33 -23.53 -1.11
N SER A 246 -0.08 -24.72 -1.60
CA SER A 246 -1.09 -25.71 -1.98
C SER A 246 -0.79 -27.04 -1.31
N GLY A 247 -1.79 -27.91 -1.19
CA GLY A 247 -1.58 -29.29 -0.79
C GLY A 247 -0.83 -30.11 -1.86
N THR A 248 -0.27 -31.20 -1.43
CA THR A 248 0.44 -32.18 -2.27
C THR A 248 -0.11 -33.60 -2.00
N ASN A 249 0.48 -34.61 -2.65
CA ASN A 249 0.11 -36.03 -2.37
C ASN A 249 0.58 -36.54 -1.00
N ASN A 250 1.40 -35.78 -0.30
CA ASN A 250 1.86 -36.06 1.04
C ASN A 250 1.31 -35.03 2.03
N PHE A 251 0.90 -35.47 3.20
CA PHE A 251 0.59 -34.57 4.29
C PHE A 251 1.84 -33.86 4.76
N HIS A 252 1.75 -32.54 4.92
CA HIS A 252 2.82 -31.69 5.41
C HIS A 252 2.24 -30.48 6.14
N GLY A 253 3.00 -29.98 7.09
CA GLY A 253 2.54 -28.83 7.85
C GLY A 253 3.58 -28.30 8.82
N SER A 254 3.19 -27.28 9.55
CA SER A 254 4.01 -26.71 10.61
C SER A 254 3.16 -26.15 11.75
N LEU A 255 3.71 -26.16 12.95
CA LEU A 255 3.25 -25.38 14.09
C LEU A 255 4.38 -24.44 14.49
N PHE A 256 4.08 -23.20 14.81
CA PHE A 256 5.10 -22.22 15.16
C PHE A 256 4.64 -21.30 16.28
N HIS A 257 5.63 -20.81 17.06
CA HIS A 257 5.47 -19.76 18.05
C HIS A 257 6.68 -18.83 18.00
N PHE A 258 6.43 -17.55 17.89
CA PHE A 258 7.42 -16.48 17.93
C PHE A 258 7.12 -15.56 19.09
N GLN A 259 8.16 -15.10 19.80
CA GLN A 259 8.02 -14.26 20.98
C GLN A 259 9.04 -13.12 20.98
N ARG A 260 8.57 -11.91 21.28
CA ARG A 260 9.38 -10.72 21.59
C ARG A 260 8.97 -10.14 22.94
N LEU A 261 9.96 -9.69 23.70
CA LEU A 261 9.77 -9.22 25.07
C LEU A 261 10.49 -7.89 25.29
N GLU A 262 9.99 -7.08 26.22
CA GLU A 262 10.66 -5.86 26.69
C GLU A 262 12.12 -6.13 27.09
N ALA A 263 12.37 -7.15 27.92
CA ALA A 263 13.70 -7.52 28.39
C ALA A 263 14.72 -7.88 27.29
N LEU A 264 14.25 -8.18 26.08
CA LEU A 264 15.07 -8.51 24.91
C LEU A 264 15.04 -7.38 23.84
N SER A 265 14.59 -6.20 24.24
CA SER A 265 14.49 -5.02 23.38
C SER A 265 15.29 -3.86 23.94
N ALA A 266 15.89 -3.08 23.06
CA ALA A 266 16.52 -1.82 23.44
C ALA A 266 15.48 -0.69 23.51
N ASP A 267 15.91 0.46 23.99
CA ASP A 267 15.09 1.68 23.98
C ASP A 267 14.74 2.11 22.53
N THR A 268 13.63 2.81 22.42
CA THR A 268 13.17 3.42 21.16
C THR A 268 14.16 4.47 20.63
N SER A 269 13.97 4.92 19.40
CA SER A 269 14.86 5.92 18.78
C SER A 269 14.91 7.26 19.54
N ASP A 270 13.88 7.58 20.31
CA ASP A 270 13.83 8.75 21.21
C ASP A 270 14.37 8.46 22.63
N GLY A 271 14.93 7.28 22.86
CA GLY A 271 15.60 6.89 24.11
C GLY A 271 14.65 6.45 25.22
N LYS A 272 13.43 6.03 24.89
CA LYS A 272 12.44 5.55 25.85
C LYS A 272 12.32 4.03 25.84
N PRO A 273 12.14 3.36 26.99
CA PRO A 273 11.97 1.91 27.04
C PRO A 273 10.65 1.48 26.40
N LEU A 274 10.62 0.26 25.87
CA LEU A 274 9.41 -0.42 25.38
C LEU A 274 8.61 -0.98 26.58
N LYS A 275 8.04 -0.12 27.40
CA LYS A 275 7.38 -0.48 28.64
C LYS A 275 6.22 -1.46 28.44
N ASP A 276 6.16 -2.53 29.23
CA ASP A 276 5.17 -3.61 29.16
C ASP A 276 5.12 -4.32 27.78
N PHE A 277 6.17 -4.18 26.97
CA PHE A 277 6.16 -4.77 25.63
C PHE A 277 6.24 -6.29 25.66
N HIS A 278 5.25 -6.91 25.08
CA HIS A 278 5.31 -8.30 24.65
C HIS A 278 4.58 -8.47 23.33
N ARG A 279 5.09 -9.37 22.51
CA ARG A 279 4.41 -9.80 21.28
C ARG A 279 4.57 -11.29 21.12
N GLU A 280 3.47 -11.97 21.05
CA GLU A 280 3.37 -13.38 20.72
C GLU A 280 2.71 -13.53 19.36
N GLN A 281 3.28 -14.40 18.54
CA GLN A 281 2.77 -14.70 17.20
C GLN A 281 2.88 -16.20 16.99
N PHE A 282 1.74 -16.88 16.89
CA PHE A 282 1.69 -18.32 16.82
C PHE A 282 0.63 -18.80 15.85
N GLY A 283 0.84 -20.00 15.34
CA GLY A 283 -0.07 -20.56 14.34
C GLY A 283 0.40 -21.89 13.80
N GLY A 284 -0.17 -22.25 12.67
CA GLY A 284 0.20 -23.48 12.02
C GLY A 284 -0.37 -23.60 10.62
N THR A 285 0.19 -24.54 9.87
CA THR A 285 -0.23 -24.88 8.51
C THR A 285 -0.44 -26.38 8.39
N LEU A 286 -1.35 -26.78 7.51
CA LEU A 286 -1.60 -28.16 7.14
C LEU A 286 -2.00 -28.28 5.68
N GLY A 287 -1.30 -29.09 4.91
CA GLY A 287 -1.62 -29.40 3.52
C GLY A 287 -1.56 -30.89 3.24
N GLY A 288 -2.30 -31.33 2.23
CA GLY A 288 -2.31 -32.74 1.84
C GLY A 288 -3.37 -33.08 0.80
N PRO A 289 -3.52 -34.33 0.45
CA PRO A 289 -4.55 -34.79 -0.47
C PRO A 289 -5.88 -35.03 0.26
N VAL A 290 -6.99 -34.54 -0.28
CA VAL A 290 -8.34 -35.05 0.01
C VAL A 290 -8.56 -36.32 -0.81
N ILE A 291 -8.18 -36.29 -2.09
CA ILE A 291 -8.14 -37.43 -3.00
C ILE A 291 -6.78 -37.37 -3.69
N LYS A 292 -5.94 -38.42 -3.52
CA LYS A 292 -4.62 -38.46 -4.16
C LYS A 292 -4.71 -38.20 -5.67
N ASP A 293 -3.75 -37.45 -6.18
CA ASP A 293 -3.61 -37.03 -7.59
C ASP A 293 -4.74 -36.11 -8.11
N LYS A 294 -5.80 -35.90 -7.34
CA LYS A 294 -7.01 -35.24 -7.85
C LYS A 294 -7.46 -34.01 -7.04
N VAL A 295 -7.51 -34.12 -5.72
CA VAL A 295 -8.02 -33.02 -4.87
C VAL A 295 -7.07 -32.80 -3.71
N PHE A 296 -6.57 -31.57 -3.60
CA PHE A 296 -5.61 -31.17 -2.57
C PHE A 296 -6.20 -30.03 -1.75
N PHE A 297 -5.86 -29.98 -0.48
CA PHE A 297 -6.20 -28.89 0.41
C PHE A 297 -4.96 -28.30 1.07
N PHE A 298 -5.06 -27.03 1.45
CA PHE A 298 -4.09 -26.34 2.30
C PHE A 298 -4.84 -25.40 3.24
N GLY A 299 -4.43 -25.36 4.51
CA GLY A 299 -4.96 -24.47 5.52
C GLY A 299 -3.84 -23.84 6.34
N ALA A 300 -4.02 -22.59 6.72
CA ALA A 300 -3.13 -21.86 7.60
C ALA A 300 -3.93 -21.00 8.57
N VAL A 301 -3.45 -20.92 9.82
CA VAL A 301 -3.97 -20.00 10.84
C VAL A 301 -2.80 -19.35 11.56
N GLU A 302 -2.92 -18.05 11.82
CA GLU A 302 -1.93 -17.31 12.57
C GLU A 302 -2.62 -16.28 13.47
N GLN A 303 -2.12 -16.15 14.71
CA GLN A 303 -2.62 -15.18 15.67
C GLN A 303 -1.49 -14.34 16.21
N ILE A 304 -1.73 -13.04 16.33
CA ILE A 304 -0.88 -12.08 17.04
C ILE A 304 -1.61 -11.59 18.28
N ILE A 305 -0.88 -11.59 19.39
CA ILE A 305 -1.24 -10.91 20.63
C ILE A 305 -0.06 -10.02 20.99
N SER A 306 -0.27 -8.72 21.02
CA SER A 306 0.77 -7.75 21.38
C SER A 306 0.23 -6.72 22.35
N ASN A 307 1.07 -6.24 23.22
CA ASN A 307 0.79 -5.13 24.11
C ASN A 307 2.02 -4.24 24.27
N LEU A 308 1.78 -2.98 24.58
CA LEU A 308 2.81 -1.99 24.83
C LEU A 308 2.18 -0.86 25.60
N THR A 309 2.85 -0.36 26.63
CA THR A 309 2.50 0.90 27.26
C THR A 309 3.30 2.01 26.61
N ARG A 310 2.61 2.95 26.04
CA ARG A 310 3.22 4.03 25.30
C ARG A 310 3.60 5.18 26.24
N ALA A 311 4.78 5.76 26.02
CA ALA A 311 5.13 7.03 26.64
C ALA A 311 4.14 8.12 26.17
N ASN A 312 3.49 8.76 27.14
CA ASN A 312 2.55 9.85 26.95
C ASN A 312 2.74 10.87 28.07
N LEU A 313 1.71 11.62 28.41
CA LEU A 313 1.75 12.57 29.53
C LEU A 313 1.92 11.92 30.91
N SER A 314 1.94 10.59 31.02
CA SER A 314 2.22 9.90 32.29
C SER A 314 3.67 10.04 32.75
N GLU A 315 4.58 10.43 31.85
CA GLU A 315 6.01 10.56 32.18
C GLU A 315 6.51 12.00 31.97
N PRO A 316 7.53 12.41 32.71
CA PRO A 316 8.12 13.73 32.53
C PRO A 316 8.66 13.95 31.13
N ILE A 317 8.51 15.18 30.64
CA ILE A 317 9.08 15.62 29.37
C ILE A 317 10.36 16.40 29.65
N ALA A 318 11.50 15.87 29.27
CA ALA A 318 12.80 16.45 29.54
C ALA A 318 13.03 16.65 31.07
N THR A 319 13.51 17.83 31.47
CA THR A 319 13.77 18.12 32.90
C THR A 319 12.45 18.24 33.68
N PRO A 320 12.27 17.48 34.76
CA PRO A 320 11.06 17.57 35.61
C PRO A 320 10.78 18.99 36.09
N CYS A 321 9.51 19.36 36.11
CA CYS A 321 9.07 20.64 36.65
C CYS A 321 9.27 20.71 38.16
N THR A 322 9.73 21.84 38.64
CA THR A 322 9.94 22.09 40.10
C THR A 322 8.65 22.29 40.88
N VAL A 323 7.52 22.50 40.21
CA VAL A 323 6.18 22.67 40.77
C VAL A 323 5.29 21.53 40.33
N SER A 324 4.66 20.86 41.28
CA SER A 324 3.82 19.68 40.99
C SER A 324 2.47 20.00 40.34
N ALA A 325 1.94 21.19 40.52
CA ALA A 325 0.66 21.64 39.99
C ALA A 325 0.73 23.12 39.54
N PRO A 326 1.50 23.45 38.50
CA PRO A 326 1.63 24.83 38.03
C PRO A 326 0.29 25.36 37.49
N THR A 327 0.00 26.63 37.71
CA THR A 327 -1.21 27.30 37.27
C THR A 327 -0.88 28.61 36.54
N ILE A 328 -1.78 29.08 35.71
CA ILE A 328 -1.68 30.41 35.08
C ILE A 328 -1.79 31.48 36.17
N GLY A 329 -1.19 32.63 35.97
CA GLY A 329 -1.11 33.72 36.92
C GLY A 329 -0.01 33.54 37.99
N ALA A 330 0.10 32.36 38.62
CA ALA A 330 1.12 32.08 39.64
C ALA A 330 2.45 31.56 39.09
N ASN A 331 2.40 30.68 38.07
CA ASN A 331 3.58 29.96 37.59
C ASN A 331 3.76 30.10 36.05
N GLU A 332 3.23 31.13 35.47
CA GLU A 332 3.17 31.29 34.00
C GLU A 332 4.55 31.32 33.34
N ALA A 333 5.53 31.97 33.94
CA ALA A 333 6.90 31.96 33.42
C ALA A 333 7.54 30.56 33.40
N LEU A 334 7.22 29.69 34.38
CA LEU A 334 7.65 28.31 34.41
C LEU A 334 6.94 27.49 33.35
N ILE A 335 5.63 27.66 33.17
CA ILE A 335 4.85 26.99 32.14
C ILE A 335 5.42 27.35 30.75
N ASN A 336 5.68 28.62 30.49
CA ASN A 336 6.23 29.06 29.19
C ASN A 336 7.67 28.58 28.94
N GLY A 337 8.45 28.36 30.02
CA GLY A 337 9.86 27.97 29.93
C GLY A 337 10.15 26.47 30.00
N SER A 338 9.17 25.62 30.32
CA SER A 338 9.39 24.19 30.53
C SER A 338 8.26 23.33 29.99
N ALA A 339 8.60 22.39 29.10
CA ALA A 339 7.64 21.44 28.56
C ALA A 339 7.00 20.54 29.63
N ASP A 340 7.76 20.17 30.69
CA ASP A 340 7.20 19.37 31.77
C ASP A 340 6.27 20.19 32.68
N CYS A 341 6.54 21.49 32.85
CA CYS A 341 5.59 22.37 33.56
C CYS A 341 4.31 22.58 32.74
N GLN A 342 4.40 22.66 31.41
CA GLN A 342 3.23 22.66 30.54
C GLN A 342 2.39 21.38 30.68
N ARG A 343 3.05 20.22 30.66
CA ARG A 343 2.42 18.92 30.91
C ARG A 343 1.65 18.89 32.24
N LEU A 344 2.31 19.24 33.32
CA LEU A 344 1.68 19.23 34.64
C LEU A 344 0.56 20.24 34.79
N ALA A 345 0.70 21.43 34.19
CA ALA A 345 -0.36 22.44 34.19
C ALA A 345 -1.62 21.93 33.48
N LEU A 346 -1.45 21.25 32.34
CA LEU A 346 -2.56 20.66 31.60
C LEU A 346 -3.21 19.50 32.36
N ILE A 347 -2.44 18.57 32.91
CA ILE A 347 -2.96 17.48 33.75
C ILE A 347 -3.77 18.03 34.93
N ASN A 348 -3.21 19.00 35.65
CA ASN A 348 -3.88 19.65 36.79
C ASN A 348 -5.20 20.34 36.34
N PHE A 349 -5.16 21.05 35.22
CA PHE A 349 -6.34 21.72 34.66
C PHE A 349 -7.46 20.73 34.35
N PHE A 350 -7.20 19.69 33.58
CA PHE A 350 -8.22 18.70 33.19
C PHE A 350 -8.76 17.94 34.41
N LYS A 351 -7.89 17.58 35.33
CA LYS A 351 -8.26 16.91 36.59
C LYS A 351 -9.19 17.77 37.45
N THR A 352 -8.87 19.05 37.58
CA THR A 352 -9.63 19.98 38.41
C THR A 352 -10.94 20.41 37.76
N LYS A 353 -10.94 20.65 36.42
CA LYS A 353 -12.11 21.19 35.72
C LYS A 353 -13.08 20.12 35.21
N LEU A 354 -12.58 18.97 34.79
CA LEU A 354 -13.37 17.92 34.13
C LEU A 354 -13.30 16.57 34.85
N SER A 355 -12.60 16.47 35.98
CA SER A 355 -12.32 15.19 36.67
C SER A 355 -11.67 14.15 35.74
N ALA A 356 -10.91 14.63 34.75
CA ALA A 356 -10.23 13.81 33.75
C ALA A 356 -8.72 13.77 34.04
N ASP A 357 -8.20 12.60 34.40
CA ASP A 357 -6.76 12.43 34.63
C ASP A 357 -6.05 12.06 33.30
N GLU A 358 -5.53 13.09 32.66
CA GLU A 358 -4.80 12.99 31.39
C GLU A 358 -3.35 12.51 31.56
N GLY A 359 -2.89 12.32 32.80
CA GLY A 359 -1.55 11.82 33.14
C GLY A 359 -1.47 10.31 33.31
N LEU A 360 -2.49 9.54 32.99
CA LEU A 360 -2.44 8.07 33.09
C LEU A 360 -1.72 7.43 31.90
N PRO A 361 -0.98 6.33 32.12
CA PRO A 361 -0.38 5.58 31.03
C PRO A 361 -1.44 4.93 30.13
N VAL A 362 -1.15 4.83 28.84
CA VAL A 362 -2.05 4.25 27.85
C VAL A 362 -1.45 2.96 27.29
N LYS A 363 -2.14 1.84 27.46
CA LYS A 363 -1.77 0.53 26.89
C LYS A 363 -2.36 0.38 25.48
N HIS A 364 -1.58 -0.20 24.57
CA HIS A 364 -1.96 -0.46 23.18
C HIS A 364 -2.04 -1.97 22.89
N PRO A 365 -3.12 -2.65 23.28
CA PRO A 365 -3.30 -4.05 22.91
C PRO A 365 -3.66 -4.20 21.43
N ILE A 366 -2.94 -5.10 20.76
CA ILE A 366 -3.20 -5.51 19.38
C ILE A 366 -3.57 -6.98 19.38
N ARG A 367 -4.67 -7.31 18.72
CA ARG A 367 -5.10 -8.69 18.45
C ARG A 367 -5.41 -8.84 16.98
N ASN A 368 -4.76 -9.81 16.35
CA ASN A 368 -4.99 -10.12 14.95
C ASN A 368 -5.07 -11.65 14.77
N THR A 369 -5.99 -12.09 13.92
CA THR A 369 -6.13 -13.49 13.52
C THR A 369 -6.28 -13.53 12.01
N ALA A 370 -5.37 -14.23 11.34
CA ALA A 370 -5.42 -14.48 9.91
C ALA A 370 -5.65 -15.97 9.65
N VAL A 371 -6.55 -16.29 8.74
CA VAL A 371 -6.89 -17.67 8.34
C VAL A 371 -6.91 -17.74 6.82
N LEU A 372 -6.21 -18.71 6.26
CA LEU A 372 -6.28 -19.03 4.83
C LEU A 372 -6.66 -20.49 4.64
N THR A 373 -7.58 -20.75 3.73
CA THR A 373 -7.91 -22.10 3.26
C THR A 373 -7.90 -22.15 1.74
N LYS A 374 -7.40 -23.24 1.17
CA LYS A 374 -7.28 -23.42 -0.27
C LYS A 374 -7.62 -24.84 -0.67
N LEU A 375 -8.28 -24.99 -1.80
CA LEU A 375 -8.60 -26.26 -2.44
C LEU A 375 -8.16 -26.21 -3.89
N ASP A 376 -7.35 -27.16 -4.31
CA ASP A 376 -6.94 -27.37 -5.70
C ASP A 376 -7.55 -28.68 -6.22
N TRP A 377 -8.31 -28.63 -7.30
CA TRP A 377 -9.01 -29.77 -7.87
C TRP A 377 -8.67 -29.96 -9.35
N ASN A 378 -8.02 -31.06 -9.68
CA ASN A 378 -7.84 -31.53 -11.04
C ASN A 378 -9.15 -32.13 -11.55
N LEU A 379 -10.04 -31.30 -12.10
CA LEU A 379 -11.37 -31.72 -12.60
C LEU A 379 -11.24 -32.77 -13.71
N SER A 380 -10.25 -32.57 -14.59
CA SER A 380 -9.90 -33.48 -15.68
C SER A 380 -8.42 -33.26 -16.05
N ALA A 381 -7.90 -34.03 -16.99
CA ALA A 381 -6.54 -33.81 -17.53
C ALA A 381 -6.33 -32.39 -18.09
N ASN A 382 -7.42 -31.75 -18.55
CA ASN A 382 -7.37 -30.43 -19.20
C ASN A 382 -7.94 -29.29 -18.36
N ASN A 383 -8.57 -29.57 -17.21
CA ASN A 383 -9.23 -28.54 -16.41
C ASN A 383 -8.80 -28.64 -14.93
N LYS A 384 -8.35 -27.53 -14.38
CA LYS A 384 -7.97 -27.39 -12.98
C LYS A 384 -8.77 -26.24 -12.36
N LEU A 385 -9.38 -26.50 -11.19
CA LEU A 385 -10.10 -25.52 -10.38
C LEU A 385 -9.32 -25.25 -9.10
N GLY A 386 -9.04 -23.99 -8.81
CA GLY A 386 -8.50 -23.53 -7.53
C GLY A 386 -9.54 -22.67 -6.82
N ALA A 387 -9.78 -22.94 -5.55
CA ALA A 387 -10.61 -22.10 -4.69
C ALA A 387 -9.83 -21.73 -3.43
N SER A 388 -9.85 -20.45 -3.05
CA SER A 388 -9.22 -20.00 -1.80
C SER A 388 -10.12 -19.04 -1.04
N TYR A 389 -10.02 -19.08 0.29
CA TYR A 389 -10.68 -18.15 1.19
C TYR A 389 -9.69 -17.63 2.21
N ASN A 390 -9.55 -16.30 2.26
CA ASN A 390 -8.74 -15.60 3.23
C ASN A 390 -9.65 -14.80 4.17
N PHE A 391 -9.43 -14.96 5.46
CA PHE A 391 -10.10 -14.22 6.53
C PHE A 391 -9.07 -13.56 7.42
N ASP A 392 -9.26 -12.26 7.66
CA ASP A 392 -8.49 -11.52 8.66
C ASP A 392 -9.42 -10.83 9.66
N TYR A 393 -9.03 -10.88 10.92
CA TYR A 393 -9.63 -10.15 12.03
C TYR A 393 -8.55 -9.33 12.72
N SER A 394 -8.73 -8.01 12.82
CA SER A 394 -7.77 -7.12 13.47
C SER A 394 -8.47 -6.16 14.42
N LYS A 395 -7.92 -5.98 15.62
CA LYS A 395 -8.35 -4.99 16.60
C LYS A 395 -7.15 -4.33 17.25
N ASN A 396 -7.04 -3.01 17.09
CA ASN A 396 -6.01 -2.17 17.69
C ASN A 396 -6.71 -1.20 18.67
N GLU A 397 -6.50 -1.40 19.95
CA GLU A 397 -7.13 -0.57 20.99
C GLU A 397 -6.19 0.56 21.42
N ASN A 398 -6.78 1.70 21.79
CA ASN A 398 -6.09 2.89 22.25
C ASN A 398 -5.03 3.39 21.27
N ASN A 399 -5.29 3.23 19.98
CA ASN A 399 -4.41 3.71 18.93
C ASN A 399 -4.45 5.24 18.89
N THR A 400 -3.30 5.86 18.72
CA THR A 400 -3.19 7.30 18.49
C THR A 400 -2.85 7.50 17.02
N PHE A 401 -3.49 8.48 16.42
CA PHE A 401 -3.37 8.76 15.00
C PHE A 401 -2.47 9.96 14.73
N ASP A 402 -1.85 10.47 15.79
CA ASP A 402 -0.93 11.59 15.73
C ASP A 402 0.36 11.30 16.48
N VAL A 403 1.40 11.92 16.00
CA VAL A 403 2.70 11.95 16.65
C VAL A 403 2.74 13.15 17.60
N GLY A 404 3.18 12.94 18.79
CA GLY A 404 3.33 13.99 19.76
C GLY A 404 2.96 13.55 21.15
N THR A 405 2.95 14.49 22.04
CA THR A 405 2.59 14.27 23.43
C THR A 405 1.08 14.39 23.57
N TYR A 406 0.43 13.34 24.03
CA TYR A 406 -1.03 13.28 24.13
C TYR A 406 -1.48 12.81 25.51
N GLY A 407 -2.67 13.23 25.88
CA GLY A 407 -3.33 12.79 27.10
C GLY A 407 -4.02 11.44 26.94
N THR A 408 -4.54 10.94 28.06
CA THR A 408 -5.27 9.66 28.13
C THR A 408 -6.51 9.63 27.25
N SER A 409 -7.11 10.79 26.96
CA SER A 409 -8.31 10.91 26.12
C SER A 409 -8.06 10.91 24.61
N ALA A 410 -6.84 11.23 24.16
CA ALA A 410 -6.54 11.42 22.74
C ALA A 410 -6.19 10.10 22.02
N ASN A 411 -7.06 9.12 22.10
CA ASN A 411 -6.88 7.83 21.45
C ASN A 411 -8.23 7.21 21.05
N GLY A 412 -8.16 6.12 20.28
CA GLY A 412 -9.34 5.39 19.84
C GLY A 412 -9.04 3.95 19.48
N THR A 413 -10.08 3.21 19.15
CA THR A 413 -10.00 1.82 18.71
C THR A 413 -10.24 1.72 17.22
N GLU A 414 -9.37 1.04 16.52
CA GLU A 414 -9.58 0.54 15.16
C GLU A 414 -10.01 -0.91 15.23
N GLY A 415 -11.17 -1.19 14.65
CA GLY A 415 -11.73 -2.52 14.64
C GLY A 415 -12.88 -2.75 15.64
N PRO A 416 -13.36 -4.01 15.66
CA PRO A 416 -12.80 -5.16 14.96
C PRO A 416 -12.94 -5.05 13.43
N SER A 417 -11.83 -4.86 12.75
CA SER A 417 -11.78 -4.94 11.29
C SER A 417 -11.88 -6.39 10.85
N LYS A 418 -12.60 -6.65 9.78
CA LYS A 418 -12.78 -7.99 9.22
C LYS A 418 -12.65 -7.93 7.71
N ILE A 419 -11.77 -8.77 7.17
CA ILE A 419 -11.59 -8.94 5.74
C ILE A 419 -11.99 -10.37 5.40
N ASN A 420 -12.81 -10.51 4.38
CA ASN A 420 -13.17 -11.79 3.80
C ASN A 420 -12.88 -11.71 2.31
N LEU A 421 -12.05 -12.59 1.79
CA LEU A 421 -11.73 -12.69 0.37
C LEU A 421 -11.93 -14.13 -0.09
N PHE A 422 -12.77 -14.32 -1.09
CA PHE A 422 -12.97 -15.59 -1.77
C PHE A 422 -12.52 -15.49 -3.22
N ASN A 423 -11.67 -16.43 -3.65
CA ASN A 423 -11.22 -16.54 -5.03
C ASN A 423 -11.61 -17.89 -5.61
N LEU A 424 -12.01 -17.90 -6.87
CA LEU A 424 -12.26 -19.09 -7.68
C LEU A 424 -11.54 -18.93 -9.02
N ASN A 425 -10.65 -19.86 -9.35
CA ASN A 425 -9.80 -19.81 -10.54
C ASN A 425 -9.97 -21.09 -11.35
N LEU A 426 -10.40 -20.98 -12.58
CA LEU A 426 -10.53 -22.09 -13.53
C LEU A 426 -9.48 -21.98 -14.62
N PHE A 427 -8.61 -22.98 -14.72
CA PHE A 427 -7.60 -23.11 -15.76
C PHE A 427 -8.00 -24.23 -16.72
N SER A 428 -8.16 -23.92 -18.00
CA SER A 428 -8.61 -24.86 -19.04
C SER A 428 -7.62 -24.92 -20.19
N SER A 429 -7.07 -26.11 -20.43
CA SER A 429 -6.27 -26.42 -21.63
C SER A 429 -7.21 -26.92 -22.74
N LEU A 430 -7.70 -26.04 -23.60
CA LEU A 430 -8.65 -26.39 -24.67
C LEU A 430 -7.98 -27.18 -25.78
N SER A 431 -6.67 -26.99 -25.95
CA SER A 431 -5.80 -27.78 -26.82
C SER A 431 -4.33 -27.61 -26.35
N ALA A 432 -3.40 -28.27 -27.00
CA ALA A 432 -1.96 -28.09 -26.77
C ALA A 432 -1.50 -26.63 -26.94
N THR A 433 -2.23 -25.82 -27.71
CA THR A 433 -1.87 -24.43 -28.03
C THR A 433 -2.90 -23.38 -27.58
N LYS A 434 -4.06 -23.80 -27.03
CA LYS A 434 -5.14 -22.88 -26.64
C LYS A 434 -5.51 -23.11 -25.17
N LEU A 435 -5.42 -22.05 -24.38
CA LEU A 435 -5.65 -22.07 -22.94
C LEU A 435 -6.55 -20.91 -22.52
N ASN A 436 -7.37 -21.15 -21.50
CA ASN A 436 -8.22 -20.13 -20.89
C ASN A 436 -8.02 -20.09 -19.38
N GLU A 437 -8.11 -18.89 -18.79
CA GLU A 437 -8.04 -18.62 -17.35
C GLU A 437 -9.23 -17.74 -16.99
N ALA A 438 -10.18 -18.29 -16.27
CA ALA A 438 -11.32 -17.54 -15.72
C ALA A 438 -11.16 -17.37 -14.21
N HIS A 439 -11.32 -16.15 -13.73
CA HIS A 439 -11.17 -15.79 -12.33
C HIS A 439 -12.41 -15.07 -11.83
N PHE A 440 -12.87 -15.48 -10.66
CA PHE A 440 -13.90 -14.81 -9.89
C PHE A 440 -13.35 -14.49 -8.51
N THR A 441 -13.51 -13.24 -8.08
CA THR A 441 -13.16 -12.80 -6.72
C THR A 441 -14.32 -12.07 -6.09
N TYR A 442 -14.59 -12.38 -4.83
CA TYR A 442 -15.52 -11.64 -3.99
C TYR A 442 -14.86 -11.28 -2.68
N SER A 443 -14.90 -10.01 -2.29
CA SER A 443 -14.41 -9.58 -0.99
C SER A 443 -15.42 -8.71 -0.25
N ARG A 444 -15.36 -8.81 1.09
CA ARG A 444 -16.09 -7.95 2.01
C ARG A 444 -15.15 -7.51 3.12
N GLU A 445 -14.98 -6.21 3.23
CA GLU A 445 -14.15 -5.58 4.27
C GLU A 445 -15.03 -4.71 5.16
N SER A 446 -14.83 -4.78 6.49
CA SER A 446 -15.43 -3.92 7.49
C SER A 446 -14.34 -3.30 8.34
N ARG A 447 -14.34 -1.97 8.47
CA ARG A 447 -13.30 -1.20 9.18
C ARG A 447 -13.90 -0.17 10.15
N PRO A 448 -14.61 -0.61 11.20
CA PRO A 448 -15.17 0.32 12.18
C PRO A 448 -14.04 0.99 12.99
N ARG A 449 -14.26 2.26 13.32
CA ARG A 449 -13.36 3.05 14.17
C ARG A 449 -14.17 3.83 15.19
N SER A 450 -13.66 3.93 16.41
CA SER A 450 -14.32 4.67 17.49
C SER A 450 -13.33 5.41 18.36
N ALA A 451 -13.70 6.61 18.81
CA ALA A 451 -12.93 7.32 19.82
C ALA A 451 -13.09 6.69 21.20
N THR A 452 -12.08 6.81 22.05
CA THR A 452 -12.19 6.44 23.46
C THR A 452 -13.15 7.41 24.14
N LYS A 453 -14.03 6.90 25.02
CA LYS A 453 -14.95 7.76 25.77
C LYS A 453 -14.16 8.67 26.73
N SER A 454 -14.42 9.95 26.67
CA SER A 454 -13.75 10.96 27.49
C SER A 454 -14.72 12.06 27.92
N ASN A 455 -14.45 12.67 29.07
CA ASN A 455 -15.11 13.91 29.51
C ASN A 455 -14.60 15.13 28.75
N ILE A 456 -13.55 15.00 27.97
CA ILE A 456 -13.04 16.01 27.06
C ILE A 456 -13.60 15.73 25.66
N PRO A 457 -14.67 16.41 25.26
CA PRO A 457 -15.44 15.98 24.06
C PRO A 457 -14.81 16.38 22.73
N ALA A 458 -14.00 17.44 22.73
CA ALA A 458 -13.40 17.97 21.51
C ALA A 458 -11.91 17.68 21.43
N ASP A 459 -11.42 17.43 20.24
CA ASP A 459 -10.02 17.39 19.92
C ASP A 459 -9.38 18.77 20.18
N THR A 460 -8.51 18.84 21.19
CA THR A 460 -7.86 20.08 21.61
C THR A 460 -6.35 19.93 21.47
N ALA A 461 -5.75 20.70 20.57
CA ALA A 461 -4.33 20.68 20.24
C ALA A 461 -3.64 22.02 20.58
N MET A 462 -2.39 21.95 21.04
CA MET A 462 -1.52 23.11 21.27
C MET A 462 -0.52 23.20 20.12
N GLY A 463 -0.77 24.15 19.22
CA GLY A 463 -0.02 24.31 17.98
C GLY A 463 -0.45 23.36 16.85
N PHE A 464 -0.07 23.69 15.63
CA PHE A 464 -0.31 22.84 14.45
C PHE A 464 0.61 21.61 14.44
N ALA A 465 1.84 21.76 14.88
CA ALA A 465 2.76 20.65 15.11
C ALA A 465 2.59 20.22 16.57
N THR A 466 1.78 19.32 16.78
CA THR A 466 1.40 18.50 17.93
C THR A 466 2.34 18.49 19.13
N SER A 467 2.41 19.54 19.91
CA SER A 467 3.11 19.50 21.19
C SER A 467 2.29 18.76 22.26
N PHE A 468 0.99 19.08 22.36
CA PHE A 468 0.06 18.44 23.27
C PHE A 468 -1.31 18.26 22.62
N ARG A 469 -1.99 17.16 22.93
CA ARG A 469 -3.28 16.84 22.39
C ARG A 469 -4.17 16.12 23.38
N PHE A 470 -5.44 16.50 23.41
CA PHE A 470 -6.44 16.01 24.34
C PHE A 470 -7.80 15.89 23.67
N GLY A 471 -8.67 15.10 24.31
CA GLY A 471 -10.02 14.92 23.84
C GLY A 471 -10.12 13.92 22.69
N ASN A 472 -11.33 13.66 22.29
CA ASN A 472 -11.63 12.66 21.28
C ASN A 472 -11.02 13.04 19.94
N PRO A 473 -10.23 12.14 19.30
CA PRO A 473 -9.65 12.43 18.00
C PRO A 473 -10.73 12.82 16.98
N PHE A 474 -10.55 13.95 16.31
CA PHE A 474 -11.56 14.61 15.48
C PHE A 474 -12.12 13.72 14.34
N PHE A 475 -11.32 12.84 13.79
CA PHE A 475 -11.72 11.98 12.67
C PHE A 475 -12.32 10.63 13.11
N LEU A 476 -12.47 10.39 14.42
CA LEU A 476 -13.13 9.21 14.98
C LEU A 476 -14.51 9.51 15.56
N GLN A 477 -15.00 10.74 15.41
CA GLN A 477 -16.28 11.14 16.00
C GLN A 477 -17.28 11.63 14.96
N PRO A 478 -18.54 11.18 15.07
CA PRO A 478 -18.96 9.98 15.78
C PRO A 478 -18.26 8.76 15.21
N ASN A 479 -18.55 7.58 15.72
CA ASN A 479 -17.94 6.34 15.20
C ASN A 479 -18.02 6.28 13.68
N VAL A 480 -16.89 5.94 13.06
CA VAL A 480 -16.82 5.67 11.62
C VAL A 480 -17.19 4.20 11.42
N ASP A 481 -18.20 3.96 10.61
CA ASP A 481 -18.59 2.63 10.16
C ASP A 481 -18.40 2.56 8.66
N GLU A 482 -17.55 1.63 8.21
CA GLU A 482 -17.15 1.51 6.81
C GLU A 482 -17.24 0.06 6.38
N LEU A 483 -18.05 -0.17 5.33
CA LEU A 483 -18.24 -1.46 4.69
C LEU A 483 -17.92 -1.35 3.22
N ILE A 484 -17.07 -2.25 2.73
CA ILE A 484 -16.69 -2.32 1.32
C ILE A 484 -16.98 -3.72 0.80
N TRP A 485 -17.69 -3.80 -0.32
CA TRP A 485 -17.89 -5.02 -1.09
C TRP A 485 -17.23 -4.88 -2.44
N ARG A 486 -16.57 -5.94 -2.90
CA ARG A 486 -15.93 -5.96 -4.20
C ARG A 486 -16.21 -7.27 -4.90
N THR A 487 -16.58 -7.18 -6.17
CA THR A 487 -16.81 -8.34 -7.04
C THR A 487 -15.98 -8.16 -8.31
N GLN A 488 -15.10 -9.11 -8.58
CA GLN A 488 -14.25 -9.11 -9.77
C GLN A 488 -14.53 -10.31 -10.65
N LEU A 489 -14.65 -10.07 -11.93
CA LEU A 489 -14.65 -11.09 -12.98
C LEU A 489 -13.50 -10.78 -13.94
N LYS A 490 -12.68 -11.76 -14.23
CA LYS A 490 -11.58 -11.64 -15.16
C LYS A 490 -11.47 -12.90 -16.00
N ASP A 491 -11.29 -12.74 -17.30
CA ASP A 491 -11.06 -13.84 -18.22
C ASP A 491 -9.91 -13.53 -19.16
N ASN A 492 -9.00 -14.52 -19.32
CA ASN A 492 -7.83 -14.42 -20.14
C ASN A 492 -7.74 -15.62 -21.06
N PHE A 493 -7.56 -15.38 -22.34
CA PHE A 493 -7.39 -16.43 -23.34
C PHE A 493 -5.99 -16.35 -23.96
N SER A 494 -5.30 -17.48 -24.06
CA SER A 494 -3.94 -17.59 -24.59
C SER A 494 -3.86 -18.59 -25.73
N ILE A 495 -3.08 -18.26 -26.81
CA ILE A 495 -2.83 -19.16 -27.94
C ILE A 495 -1.36 -19.08 -28.34
N VAL A 496 -0.74 -20.23 -28.58
CA VAL A 496 0.59 -20.37 -29.17
C VAL A 496 0.44 -20.69 -30.67
N SER A 497 1.08 -19.92 -31.54
CA SER A 497 1.04 -20.11 -33.00
C SER A 497 2.41 -19.78 -33.62
N GLY A 498 3.19 -20.78 -33.93
CA GLY A 498 4.56 -20.60 -34.46
C GLY A 498 5.40 -19.74 -33.52
N LYS A 499 5.96 -18.63 -34.01
CA LYS A 499 6.82 -17.71 -33.27
C LYS A 499 6.06 -16.71 -32.38
N HIS A 500 4.76 -16.75 -32.39
CA HIS A 500 3.87 -15.86 -31.68
C HIS A 500 3.26 -16.56 -30.48
N THR A 501 3.15 -15.83 -29.43
CA THR A 501 2.34 -16.22 -28.28
C THR A 501 1.51 -15.02 -27.88
N TYR A 502 0.26 -15.15 -28.03
CA TYR A 502 -0.70 -14.08 -27.97
C TYR A 502 -1.68 -14.24 -26.80
N LYS A 503 -2.08 -13.19 -26.11
CA LYS A 503 -3.07 -13.17 -25.02
C LYS A 503 -4.04 -12.00 -25.19
N PHE A 504 -5.30 -12.22 -24.91
CA PHE A 504 -6.31 -11.18 -24.78
C PHE A 504 -7.25 -11.50 -23.62
N GLY A 505 -7.89 -10.49 -23.11
CA GLY A 505 -8.78 -10.69 -21.97
C GLY A 505 -9.56 -9.46 -21.61
N GLY A 506 -10.42 -9.66 -20.64
CA GLY A 506 -11.27 -8.62 -20.06
C GLY A 506 -11.36 -8.73 -18.55
N GLU A 507 -11.66 -7.61 -17.94
CA GLU A 507 -11.82 -7.51 -16.49
C GLU A 507 -12.96 -6.55 -16.16
N TRP A 508 -13.77 -6.91 -15.18
CA TRP A 508 -14.74 -6.05 -14.53
C TRP A 508 -14.58 -6.17 -13.03
N LEU A 509 -14.47 -5.02 -12.39
CA LEU A 509 -14.45 -4.91 -10.94
C LEU A 509 -15.51 -3.91 -10.50
N HIS A 510 -16.45 -4.38 -9.71
CA HIS A 510 -17.44 -3.57 -9.03
C HIS A 510 -17.06 -3.38 -7.57
N THR A 511 -16.97 -2.13 -7.12
CA THR A 511 -16.73 -1.78 -5.71
C THR A 511 -17.91 -0.99 -5.19
N LEU A 512 -18.53 -1.47 -4.10
CA LEU A 512 -19.55 -0.76 -3.36
C LEU A 512 -18.99 -0.37 -1.99
N ASN A 513 -19.09 0.90 -1.63
CA ASN A 513 -18.73 1.42 -0.32
C ASN A 513 -19.98 1.98 0.36
N ASP A 514 -20.27 1.49 1.54
CA ASP A 514 -21.32 1.98 2.42
C ASP A 514 -20.70 2.44 3.73
N GLN A 515 -20.91 3.71 4.08
CA GLN A 515 -20.24 4.28 5.24
C GLN A 515 -20.98 5.45 5.86
N VAL A 516 -20.65 5.70 7.13
CA VAL A 516 -20.91 6.98 7.81
C VAL A 516 -19.56 7.56 8.22
N PHE A 517 -19.05 8.52 7.44
CA PHE A 517 -17.80 9.21 7.73
C PHE A 517 -18.07 10.69 8.02
N ARG A 518 -17.94 11.08 9.27
CA ARG A 518 -18.19 12.44 9.75
C ARG A 518 -16.92 13.03 10.35
N GLY A 519 -15.82 12.97 9.61
CA GLY A 519 -14.57 13.54 10.08
C GLY A 519 -14.77 14.99 10.56
N PHE A 520 -14.18 15.33 11.69
CA PHE A 520 -14.29 16.64 12.32
C PHE A 520 -15.70 17.06 12.80
N PHE A 521 -16.63 16.15 12.89
CA PHE A 521 -18.04 16.46 13.19
C PHE A 521 -18.22 17.17 14.54
N THR A 522 -17.42 16.82 15.54
CA THR A 522 -17.42 17.49 16.84
C THR A 522 -16.46 18.68 16.92
N GLY A 523 -15.75 18.97 15.84
CA GLY A 523 -14.79 20.05 15.75
C GLY A 523 -13.42 19.76 16.37
N ARG A 524 -12.51 20.67 16.12
CA ARG A 524 -11.16 20.68 16.67
C ARG A 524 -10.75 22.09 17.09
N TYR A 525 -10.16 22.21 18.26
CA TYR A 525 -9.49 23.43 18.69
C TYR A 525 -7.97 23.32 18.44
N ILE A 526 -7.38 24.36 17.88
CA ILE A 526 -5.92 24.51 17.81
C ILE A 526 -5.57 25.85 18.46
N PHE A 527 -4.81 25.79 19.55
CA PHE A 527 -4.32 26.97 20.26
C PHE A 527 -2.87 27.25 19.91
N ASP A 528 -2.43 28.50 20.06
CA ASP A 528 -1.07 28.94 19.83
C ASP A 528 -0.08 28.38 20.87
N SER A 529 -0.57 28.21 22.10
CA SER A 529 0.26 27.82 23.24
C SER A 529 -0.57 27.17 24.36
N VAL A 530 0.11 26.49 25.26
CA VAL A 530 -0.50 25.94 26.49
C VAL A 530 -1.09 27.05 27.34
N THR A 531 -0.36 28.13 27.51
CA THR A 531 -0.80 29.29 28.30
C THR A 531 -2.02 29.94 27.67
N GLY A 532 -2.02 30.10 26.33
CA GLY A 532 -3.17 30.60 25.59
C GLY A 532 -4.42 29.75 25.77
N PHE A 533 -4.29 28.41 25.72
CA PHE A 533 -5.38 27.49 26.02
C PHE A 533 -5.89 27.64 27.46
N LEU A 534 -4.99 27.58 28.45
CA LEU A 534 -5.37 27.65 29.87
C LEU A 534 -6.11 28.95 30.20
N ARG A 535 -5.68 30.09 29.65
CA ARG A 535 -6.35 31.38 29.78
C ARG A 535 -7.73 31.40 29.15
N TYR A 536 -7.83 30.88 27.91
CA TYR A 536 -9.11 30.78 27.19
C TYR A 536 -10.12 29.91 27.91
N ALA A 537 -9.68 28.77 28.42
CA ALA A 537 -10.51 27.78 29.09
C ALA A 537 -10.80 28.10 30.57
N SER A 538 -10.21 29.17 31.12
CA SER A 538 -10.34 29.56 32.54
C SER A 538 -10.65 31.07 32.68
N PRO A 539 -11.77 31.57 32.15
CA PRO A 539 -12.06 33.01 32.13
C PRO A 539 -12.14 33.65 33.51
N ALA A 540 -12.49 32.88 34.55
CA ALA A 540 -12.57 33.36 35.92
C ALA A 540 -11.25 33.28 36.69
N ALA A 541 -10.20 32.66 36.12
CA ALA A 541 -8.91 32.55 36.81
C ALA A 541 -8.08 33.84 36.63
N PRO A 542 -7.14 34.14 37.57
CA PRO A 542 -6.19 35.24 37.39
C PRO A 542 -5.46 35.10 36.05
N GLY A 543 -5.51 36.14 35.24
CA GLY A 543 -4.96 36.14 33.88
C GLY A 543 -5.79 35.39 32.82
N GLY A 544 -6.94 34.84 33.15
CA GLY A 544 -7.91 34.27 32.22
C GLY A 544 -8.62 35.34 31.38
N PHE A 545 -8.93 35.02 30.11
CA PHE A 545 -9.63 35.98 29.23
C PHE A 545 -10.91 35.41 28.59
N GLY A 546 -11.05 34.10 28.51
CA GLY A 546 -12.24 33.45 27.92
C GLY A 546 -12.44 33.77 26.43
N PRO A 547 -13.59 33.36 25.88
CA PRO A 547 -13.84 33.42 24.43
C PRO A 547 -14.02 34.84 23.87
N ASN A 548 -14.39 35.80 24.70
CA ASN A 548 -14.72 37.16 24.28
C ASN A 548 -13.56 38.17 24.50
N THR A 549 -12.42 37.72 24.93
CA THR A 549 -11.27 38.56 25.25
C THR A 549 -10.02 38.03 24.49
N VAL A 550 -9.21 38.95 24.02
CA VAL A 550 -7.93 38.61 23.35
C VAL A 550 -6.79 39.03 24.24
N GLY A 551 -5.83 38.15 24.48
CA GLY A 551 -4.55 38.50 25.06
C GLY A 551 -3.65 39.13 23.99
N CYS A 552 -3.06 40.26 24.30
CA CYS A 552 -2.06 40.90 23.46
C CYS A 552 -0.64 40.44 23.82
N ALA A 553 0.30 40.53 22.86
CA ALA A 553 1.68 40.11 23.08
C ALA A 553 2.38 40.91 24.21
N ASN A 554 1.91 42.11 24.49
CA ASN A 554 2.41 42.93 25.58
C ASN A 554 1.79 42.63 26.97
N GLY A 555 0.95 41.57 27.06
CA GLY A 555 0.30 41.15 28.32
C GLY A 555 -1.00 41.88 28.66
N THR A 556 -1.47 42.83 27.85
CA THR A 556 -2.81 43.45 28.00
C THR A 556 -3.92 42.61 27.39
N TYR A 557 -5.18 42.90 27.79
CA TYR A 557 -6.37 42.21 27.30
C TYR A 557 -7.33 43.21 26.64
N VAL A 558 -7.81 42.85 25.48
CA VAL A 558 -8.71 43.67 24.67
C VAL A 558 -9.89 42.82 24.15
N THR A 559 -10.94 43.44 23.72
CA THR A 559 -12.12 42.76 23.13
C THR A 559 -11.96 42.45 21.64
N LEU A 560 -11.08 43.15 20.96
CA LEU A 560 -10.81 43.00 19.53
C LEU A 560 -9.31 42.85 19.25
N PRO A 561 -8.88 41.92 18.41
CA PRO A 561 -7.47 41.73 18.04
C PRO A 561 -6.80 43.02 17.53
N ALA A 562 -7.55 43.79 16.72
CA ALA A 562 -7.07 45.06 16.16
C ALA A 562 -6.78 46.13 17.22
N SER A 563 -7.28 45.96 18.44
CA SER A 563 -7.02 46.85 19.57
C SER A 563 -5.75 46.51 20.33
N CYS A 564 -5.07 45.42 19.99
CA CYS A 564 -3.78 45.09 20.61
C CYS A 564 -2.69 46.10 20.21
N PRO A 565 -1.93 46.65 21.17
CA PRO A 565 -0.78 47.45 20.83
C PRO A 565 0.21 46.68 19.90
N GLY A 566 0.54 47.29 18.76
CA GLY A 566 1.37 46.63 17.74
C GLY A 566 0.67 45.56 16.91
N GLY A 567 -0.64 45.35 17.08
CA GLY A 567 -1.42 44.37 16.32
C GLY A 567 -1.14 42.88 16.65
N ALA A 568 -0.23 42.62 17.58
CA ALA A 568 0.16 41.26 17.95
C ALA A 568 -0.72 40.72 19.08
N THR A 569 -1.36 39.61 18.83
CA THR A 569 -2.15 38.83 19.79
C THR A 569 -1.37 37.66 20.39
N SER A 570 -1.69 37.27 21.61
CA SER A 570 -1.18 36.06 22.21
C SER A 570 -2.32 35.35 22.97
N GLY A 571 -2.48 34.07 22.70
CA GLY A 571 -3.52 33.25 23.29
C GLY A 571 -4.87 33.30 22.55
N GLY A 572 -5.61 32.25 22.70
CA GLY A 572 -6.88 31.98 22.04
C GLY A 572 -6.73 30.90 20.95
N PRO A 573 -7.83 30.38 20.39
CA PRO A 573 -7.76 29.41 19.32
C PRO A 573 -7.25 30.07 18.03
N LEU A 574 -6.21 29.51 17.47
CA LEU A 574 -5.69 29.88 16.14
C LEU A 574 -6.63 29.43 15.04
N LEU A 575 -7.21 28.27 15.24
CA LEU A 575 -8.10 27.64 14.30
C LEU A 575 -9.16 26.82 15.03
N PHE A 576 -10.38 26.98 14.61
CA PHE A 576 -11.47 26.09 14.90
C PHE A 576 -11.93 25.42 13.61
N TYR A 577 -11.91 24.09 13.57
CA TYR A 577 -12.27 23.30 12.41
C TYR A 577 -13.50 22.46 12.72
N LEU A 578 -14.52 22.58 11.89
CA LEU A 578 -15.78 21.89 12.07
C LEU A 578 -16.26 21.34 10.74
N GLN A 579 -16.65 20.07 10.76
CA GLN A 579 -17.45 19.48 9.70
C GLN A 579 -18.81 19.14 10.30
N ASP A 580 -19.82 19.91 9.97
CA ASP A 580 -21.15 19.76 10.53
C ASP A 580 -22.21 19.40 9.47
N GLY A 581 -23.29 18.79 9.93
CA GLY A 581 -24.49 18.59 9.14
C GLY A 581 -25.25 19.88 9.01
N ILE A 582 -25.79 20.14 7.83
CA ILE A 582 -26.68 21.25 7.58
C ILE A 582 -28.12 20.74 7.52
N SER A 583 -28.98 21.31 8.34
CA SER A 583 -30.40 21.17 8.10
C SER A 583 -30.77 22.16 6.98
N SER A 584 -30.59 21.76 5.74
CA SER A 584 -30.95 22.59 4.58
C SER A 584 -32.47 22.75 4.39
N GLY A 585 -33.28 22.03 5.18
CA GLY A 585 -34.71 21.93 4.97
C GLY A 585 -35.14 21.27 3.64
N LEU A 586 -34.17 20.73 2.91
CA LEU A 586 -34.41 19.99 1.67
C LEU A 586 -34.84 18.56 1.98
N ALA A 587 -35.91 18.11 1.31
CA ALA A 587 -36.32 16.72 1.34
C ALA A 587 -35.23 15.82 0.68
N ASP A 588 -35.14 14.59 1.16
CA ASP A 588 -34.27 13.53 0.58
C ASP A 588 -32.77 13.78 0.68
N VAL A 589 -32.30 14.66 1.56
CA VAL A 589 -30.88 14.81 1.87
C VAL A 589 -30.45 13.77 2.91
N PRO A 590 -29.48 12.88 2.62
CA PRO A 590 -29.02 11.90 3.58
C PRO A 590 -28.42 12.55 4.85
N PRO A 591 -28.38 11.82 5.98
CA PRO A 591 -27.70 12.29 7.18
C PRO A 591 -26.24 12.66 6.91
N PRO A 592 -25.66 13.61 7.67
CA PRO A 592 -24.27 13.99 7.50
C PRO A 592 -23.31 12.79 7.53
N GLY A 593 -22.38 12.74 6.59
CA GLY A 593 -21.38 11.67 6.44
C GLY A 593 -21.89 10.35 5.88
N ALA A 594 -23.20 10.13 5.80
CA ALA A 594 -23.75 8.90 5.26
C ALA A 594 -23.65 8.87 3.73
N SER A 595 -23.10 7.79 3.19
CA SER A 595 -23.01 7.59 1.74
C SER A 595 -22.97 6.12 1.37
N THR A 596 -23.65 5.78 0.28
CA THR A 596 -23.54 4.49 -0.39
C THR A 596 -23.17 4.77 -1.84
N ILE A 597 -21.93 4.54 -2.21
CA ILE A 597 -21.38 4.86 -3.52
C ILE A 597 -20.73 3.64 -4.16
N SER A 598 -20.75 3.57 -5.49
CA SER A 598 -20.13 2.46 -6.23
C SER A 598 -19.28 2.94 -7.39
N ASN A 599 -18.20 2.23 -7.63
CA ASN A 599 -17.36 2.35 -8.83
C ASN A 599 -17.43 1.08 -9.66
N ASP A 600 -17.42 1.23 -10.98
CA ASP A 600 -17.16 0.13 -11.91
C ASP A 600 -15.86 0.40 -12.67
N ASP A 601 -14.89 -0.52 -12.52
CA ASP A 601 -13.66 -0.53 -13.31
C ASP A 601 -13.80 -1.58 -14.40
N LEU A 602 -13.62 -1.17 -15.66
CA LEU A 602 -13.68 -2.03 -16.84
C LEU A 602 -12.33 -2.04 -17.55
N ALA A 603 -11.92 -3.20 -18.06
CA ALA A 603 -10.71 -3.29 -18.85
C ALA A 603 -10.80 -4.33 -19.95
N LEU A 604 -10.15 -4.03 -21.08
CA LEU A 604 -9.90 -4.96 -22.17
C LEU A 604 -8.44 -4.85 -22.57
N PHE A 605 -7.82 -5.95 -22.95
CA PHE A 605 -6.44 -5.94 -23.43
C PHE A 605 -6.19 -6.96 -24.52
N ILE A 606 -5.16 -6.68 -25.32
CA ILE A 606 -4.58 -7.57 -26.29
C ILE A 606 -3.06 -7.37 -26.31
N GLN A 607 -2.30 -8.46 -26.39
CA GLN A 607 -0.84 -8.42 -26.45
C GLN A 607 -0.27 -9.60 -27.22
N ASP A 608 0.93 -9.44 -27.79
CA ASP A 608 1.70 -10.49 -28.45
C ASP A 608 3.15 -10.52 -27.95
N LYS A 609 3.67 -11.72 -27.80
CA LYS A 609 5.07 -12.00 -27.56
C LYS A 609 5.63 -12.71 -28.80
N TRP A 610 6.28 -11.95 -29.62
CA TRP A 610 6.85 -12.41 -30.87
C TRP A 610 8.31 -12.78 -30.71
N GLN A 611 8.61 -14.07 -30.77
CA GLN A 611 9.99 -14.57 -30.81
C GLN A 611 10.55 -14.47 -32.23
N ILE A 612 10.96 -13.29 -32.64
CA ILE A 612 11.48 -13.00 -33.99
C ILE A 612 12.63 -13.91 -34.35
N ARG A 613 13.55 -14.12 -33.35
CA ARG A 613 14.69 -15.08 -33.45
C ARG A 613 14.77 -15.87 -32.14
N PRO A 614 15.43 -17.01 -32.09
CA PRO A 614 15.60 -17.79 -30.84
C PRO A 614 16.19 -16.98 -29.70
N ASN A 615 16.99 -15.95 -30.00
CA ASN A 615 17.65 -15.06 -29.03
C ASN A 615 17.05 -13.64 -28.99
N PHE A 616 15.92 -13.37 -29.64
CA PHE A 616 15.31 -12.04 -29.65
C PHE A 616 13.79 -12.15 -29.56
N THR A 617 13.23 -11.65 -28.48
CA THR A 617 11.79 -11.60 -28.22
C THR A 617 11.33 -10.15 -28.19
N PHE A 618 10.21 -9.85 -28.83
CA PHE A 618 9.54 -8.57 -28.85
C PHE A 618 8.12 -8.72 -28.28
N ASN A 619 7.78 -7.92 -27.28
CA ASN A 619 6.45 -7.87 -26.67
C ASN A 619 5.78 -6.56 -27.05
N TYR A 620 4.52 -6.60 -27.44
CA TYR A 620 3.71 -5.40 -27.65
C TYR A 620 2.25 -5.69 -27.31
N GLY A 621 1.57 -4.67 -26.83
CA GLY A 621 0.17 -4.79 -26.43
C GLY A 621 -0.52 -3.46 -26.25
N LEU A 622 -1.83 -3.52 -26.21
CA LEU A 622 -2.71 -2.41 -25.92
C LEU A 622 -3.70 -2.82 -24.84
N ARG A 623 -3.84 -1.98 -23.84
CA ARG A 623 -4.87 -2.07 -22.82
C ARG A 623 -5.76 -0.84 -22.91
N TRP A 624 -7.05 -1.03 -22.78
CA TRP A 624 -8.04 0.00 -22.55
C TRP A 624 -8.65 -0.20 -21.17
N GLU A 625 -8.81 0.89 -20.44
CA GLU A 625 -9.49 0.92 -19.15
C GLU A 625 -10.54 2.01 -19.10
N ALA A 626 -11.54 1.80 -18.26
CA ALA A 626 -12.52 2.80 -17.91
C ALA A 626 -12.85 2.70 -16.41
N GLN A 627 -12.89 3.85 -15.74
CA GLN A 627 -13.40 3.99 -14.37
C GLN A 627 -14.69 4.80 -14.42
N ILE A 628 -15.79 4.20 -14.00
CA ILE A 628 -17.12 4.83 -13.94
C ILE A 628 -17.35 5.27 -12.50
N PHE A 629 -17.48 6.57 -12.31
CA PHE A 629 -17.67 7.18 -11.00
C PHE A 629 -19.14 7.17 -10.55
N PRO A 630 -19.40 7.31 -9.23
CA PRO A 630 -20.75 7.42 -8.72
C PRO A 630 -21.39 8.76 -9.11
N ASN A 631 -22.72 8.75 -9.20
CA ASN A 631 -23.47 9.99 -9.34
C ASN A 631 -23.51 10.76 -8.00
N PRO A 632 -23.66 12.08 -8.02
CA PRO A 632 -23.96 12.88 -6.84
C PRO A 632 -25.20 12.35 -6.11
N ILE A 633 -25.15 12.28 -4.77
CA ILE A 633 -26.28 11.84 -3.94
C ILE A 633 -27.35 12.95 -3.85
N VAL A 634 -26.91 14.20 -3.81
CA VAL A 634 -27.76 15.40 -3.85
C VAL A 634 -27.63 16.04 -5.21
N ASP A 635 -28.76 16.46 -5.79
CA ASP A 635 -28.77 17.21 -7.07
C ASP A 635 -27.85 18.45 -6.95
N PRO A 636 -26.85 18.60 -7.82
CA PRO A 636 -25.90 19.71 -7.75
C PRO A 636 -26.54 21.10 -7.68
N SER A 637 -27.69 21.30 -8.31
CA SER A 637 -28.43 22.57 -8.27
C SER A 637 -29.01 22.92 -6.89
N LYS A 638 -29.14 21.93 -6.01
CA LYS A 638 -29.65 22.06 -4.64
C LYS A 638 -28.55 22.19 -3.59
N THR A 639 -27.29 22.24 -4.00
CA THR A 639 -26.13 22.36 -3.11
C THR A 639 -25.78 23.83 -2.86
N ALA A 640 -24.87 24.08 -1.89
CA ALA A 640 -24.41 25.43 -1.60
C ALA A 640 -23.70 26.11 -2.79
N TYR A 641 -23.10 25.32 -3.67
CA TYR A 641 -22.46 25.81 -4.89
C TYR A 641 -23.40 25.80 -6.12
N GLY A 642 -24.65 25.37 -5.99
CA GLY A 642 -25.58 25.20 -7.10
C GLY A 642 -25.75 26.46 -7.95
N GLN A 643 -25.84 27.65 -7.33
CA GLN A 643 -25.91 28.92 -8.04
C GLN A 643 -24.69 29.29 -8.87
N PHE A 644 -23.55 28.64 -8.62
CA PHE A 644 -22.28 28.93 -9.31
C PHE A 644 -21.96 27.95 -10.44
N LEU A 645 -22.76 26.93 -10.66
CA LEU A 645 -22.51 25.91 -11.70
C LEU A 645 -22.41 26.49 -13.12
N ASN A 646 -23.07 27.63 -13.36
CA ASN A 646 -23.01 28.34 -14.65
C ASN A 646 -21.97 29.49 -14.69
N ASP A 647 -21.25 29.74 -13.58
CA ASP A 647 -20.17 30.72 -13.57
C ASP A 647 -18.91 30.10 -14.24
N PRO A 648 -18.37 30.73 -15.31
CA PRO A 648 -17.21 30.17 -16.03
C PRO A 648 -15.94 30.05 -15.18
N ARG A 649 -15.89 30.75 -14.04
CA ARG A 649 -14.77 30.64 -13.08
C ARG A 649 -14.92 29.41 -12.16
N PHE A 650 -16.14 28.85 -12.01
CA PHE A 650 -16.39 27.70 -11.15
C PHE A 650 -15.95 26.42 -11.89
N PRO A 651 -14.99 25.67 -11.35
CA PRO A 651 -14.32 24.63 -12.11
C PRO A 651 -15.10 23.29 -12.19
N SER A 652 -16.29 23.22 -11.64
CA SER A 652 -17.10 22.00 -11.54
C SER A 652 -18.50 22.17 -12.13
N ASP A 653 -19.05 21.10 -12.66
CA ASP A 653 -20.47 20.98 -12.99
C ASP A 653 -21.28 20.24 -11.90
N GLY A 654 -20.63 19.94 -10.78
CA GLY A 654 -21.21 19.20 -9.65
C GLY A 654 -21.21 17.68 -9.80
N THR A 655 -20.65 17.15 -10.89
CA THR A 655 -20.52 15.70 -11.14
C THR A 655 -19.06 15.22 -11.00
N LEU A 656 -18.88 13.92 -10.96
CA LEU A 656 -17.58 13.27 -11.05
C LEU A 656 -17.40 12.75 -12.49
N PRO A 657 -16.38 13.20 -13.25
CA PRO A 657 -16.27 12.86 -14.67
C PRO A 657 -15.71 11.45 -14.89
N ASP A 658 -16.52 10.58 -15.50
CA ASP A 658 -16.10 9.23 -15.88
C ASP A 658 -14.83 9.19 -16.70
N GLN A 659 -13.93 8.27 -16.41
CA GLN A 659 -12.68 8.05 -17.10
C GLN A 659 -12.86 6.90 -18.12
N LYS A 660 -13.09 7.21 -19.40
CA LYS A 660 -13.43 6.20 -20.45
C LYS A 660 -12.40 6.10 -21.57
N LYS A 661 -11.37 6.95 -21.57
CA LYS A 661 -10.40 7.07 -22.69
C LYS A 661 -8.97 6.69 -22.29
N GLU A 662 -8.83 5.67 -21.45
CA GLU A 662 -7.54 5.27 -20.88
C GLU A 662 -6.88 4.18 -21.73
N PHE A 663 -6.33 4.58 -22.88
CA PHE A 663 -5.56 3.69 -23.75
C PHE A 663 -4.09 3.64 -23.29
N GLN A 664 -3.56 2.43 -23.13
CA GLN A 664 -2.26 2.14 -22.52
C GLN A 664 -1.45 1.21 -23.44
N PRO A 665 -0.82 1.75 -24.49
CA PRO A 665 0.13 1.00 -25.31
C PRO A 665 1.37 0.64 -24.50
N ARG A 666 1.88 -0.56 -24.69
CA ARG A 666 3.06 -1.10 -24.02
C ARG A 666 3.90 -1.90 -24.99
N VAL A 667 5.20 -1.68 -24.99
CA VAL A 667 6.16 -2.37 -25.85
C VAL A 667 7.41 -2.72 -25.06
N GLY A 668 8.08 -3.80 -25.45
CA GLY A 668 9.34 -4.18 -24.85
C GLY A 668 10.06 -5.25 -25.68
N PHE A 669 11.35 -5.40 -25.45
CA PHE A 669 12.13 -6.49 -26.04
C PHE A 669 13.08 -7.10 -25.01
N ALA A 670 13.42 -8.34 -25.28
CA ALA A 670 14.52 -9.06 -24.61
C ALA A 670 15.43 -9.64 -25.68
N TRP A 671 16.73 -9.33 -25.61
CA TRP A 671 17.73 -9.76 -26.52
C TRP A 671 18.86 -10.50 -25.79
N ASP A 672 18.97 -11.83 -26.00
CA ASP A 672 20.12 -12.60 -25.58
C ASP A 672 21.29 -12.33 -26.55
N VAL A 673 22.15 -11.40 -26.16
CA VAL A 673 23.30 -10.96 -26.94
C VAL A 673 24.30 -12.09 -27.13
N SER A 674 24.43 -12.95 -26.12
CA SER A 674 25.36 -14.09 -26.11
C SER A 674 24.91 -15.26 -26.99
N LYS A 675 23.63 -15.34 -27.33
CA LYS A 675 22.94 -16.49 -27.94
C LYS A 675 23.08 -17.80 -27.15
N LYS A 676 23.52 -17.71 -25.90
CA LYS A 676 23.79 -18.84 -24.98
C LYS A 676 23.03 -18.69 -23.66
N GLY A 677 22.13 -17.71 -23.56
CA GLY A 677 21.40 -17.40 -22.32
C GLY A 677 22.24 -16.74 -21.23
N LYS A 678 23.42 -16.18 -21.58
CA LYS A 678 24.36 -15.63 -20.60
C LYS A 678 24.39 -14.12 -20.49
N SER A 679 23.91 -13.40 -21.49
CA SER A 679 23.91 -11.93 -21.53
C SER A 679 22.62 -11.45 -22.17
N VAL A 680 21.77 -10.75 -21.40
CA VAL A 680 20.47 -10.29 -21.87
C VAL A 680 20.36 -8.78 -21.72
N LEU A 681 20.02 -8.10 -22.81
CA LEU A 681 19.61 -6.71 -22.85
C LEU A 681 18.07 -6.65 -22.95
N ARG A 682 17.45 -5.88 -22.07
CA ARG A 682 16.00 -5.64 -22.07
C ARG A 682 15.70 -4.17 -22.18
N ALA A 683 14.61 -3.84 -22.85
CA ALA A 683 14.04 -2.51 -22.74
C ALA A 683 12.52 -2.60 -22.83
N SER A 684 11.85 -1.72 -22.10
CA SER A 684 10.39 -1.57 -22.14
C SER A 684 9.98 -0.11 -22.07
N TRP A 685 8.85 0.18 -22.70
CA TRP A 685 8.16 1.46 -22.61
C TRP A 685 6.65 1.22 -22.56
N GLY A 686 5.95 2.03 -21.76
CA GLY A 686 4.51 1.93 -21.67
C GLY A 686 3.85 3.12 -21.00
N ILE A 687 2.53 3.19 -21.22
CA ILE A 687 1.62 4.12 -20.53
C ILE A 687 0.83 3.32 -19.50
N TYR A 688 0.71 3.89 -18.29
CA TYR A 688 0.01 3.30 -17.17
C TYR A 688 -0.89 4.36 -16.54
N ASN A 689 -2.18 4.05 -16.35
CA ASN A 689 -3.11 4.92 -15.66
C ASN A 689 -3.38 4.35 -14.25
N ALA A 690 -3.37 5.24 -13.25
CA ALA A 690 -3.85 4.92 -11.92
C ALA A 690 -5.36 5.14 -11.84
N ARG A 691 -6.02 4.44 -10.96
CA ARG A 691 -7.40 4.72 -10.59
C ARG A 691 -7.46 5.76 -9.46
N GLN A 692 -8.54 6.51 -9.42
CA GLN A 692 -8.84 7.42 -8.31
C GLN A 692 -9.56 6.64 -7.19
N ASN A 693 -9.07 6.78 -5.96
CA ASN A 693 -9.66 6.14 -4.78
C ASN A 693 -11.01 6.76 -4.38
N MET A 694 -11.82 6.02 -3.61
CA MET A 694 -13.16 6.47 -3.23
C MET A 694 -13.15 7.53 -2.12
N LEU A 695 -12.08 7.68 -1.35
CA LEU A 695 -11.96 8.70 -0.30
C LEU A 695 -12.11 10.12 -0.86
N SER A 696 -11.45 10.41 -1.96
CA SER A 696 -11.57 11.72 -2.64
C SER A 696 -12.95 11.92 -3.28
N GLN A 697 -13.58 10.86 -3.76
CA GLN A 697 -14.91 10.89 -4.35
C GLN A 697 -15.97 11.17 -3.28
N VAL A 698 -15.94 10.47 -2.16
CA VAL A 698 -16.93 10.63 -1.08
C VAL A 698 -16.90 12.02 -0.49
N GLY A 699 -15.70 12.61 -0.36
CA GLY A 699 -15.56 14.00 0.11
C GLY A 699 -16.33 14.99 -0.77
N SER A 700 -16.24 14.82 -2.09
CA SER A 700 -16.95 15.68 -3.06
C SER A 700 -18.46 15.41 -3.12
N ILE A 701 -18.88 14.18 -2.82
CA ILE A 701 -20.31 13.80 -2.82
C ILE A 701 -21.01 14.28 -1.55
N THR A 702 -20.39 14.17 -0.39
CA THR A 702 -21.02 14.44 0.90
C THR A 702 -20.80 15.88 1.40
N THR A 703 -19.62 16.48 1.13
CA THR A 703 -19.31 17.86 1.55
C THR A 703 -19.77 18.85 0.48
N ASN A 704 -21.05 18.86 0.20
CA ASN A 704 -21.70 19.65 -0.85
C ASN A 704 -22.43 20.90 -0.32
N GLY A 705 -22.37 21.16 0.97
CA GLY A 705 -23.03 22.25 1.64
C GLY A 705 -24.53 22.03 1.92
N ALA A 706 -25.15 20.99 1.35
CA ALA A 706 -26.54 20.59 1.67
C ALA A 706 -26.58 19.45 2.70
N GLN A 707 -25.76 18.44 2.52
CA GLN A 707 -25.64 17.30 3.45
C GLN A 707 -24.69 17.63 4.60
N GLN A 708 -23.50 18.11 4.28
CA GLN A 708 -22.52 18.59 5.25
C GLN A 708 -21.63 19.67 4.63
N ARG A 709 -20.99 20.43 5.49
CA ARG A 709 -20.04 21.49 5.16
C ARG A 709 -18.75 21.35 5.97
N THR A 710 -17.69 21.96 5.47
CA THR A 710 -16.45 22.13 6.22
C THR A 710 -16.24 23.61 6.52
N ASN A 711 -15.92 23.94 7.77
CA ASN A 711 -15.63 25.29 8.20
C ASN A 711 -14.26 25.37 8.86
N PHE A 712 -13.41 26.26 8.36
CA PHE A 712 -12.20 26.70 9.03
C PHE A 712 -12.45 28.11 9.58
N LEU A 713 -12.54 28.22 10.87
CA LEU A 713 -12.87 29.46 11.53
C LEU A 713 -11.66 29.96 12.33
N SER A 714 -11.02 31.01 11.85
CA SER A 714 -10.05 31.75 12.68
C SER A 714 -10.77 32.46 13.85
N THR A 715 -10.03 32.83 14.87
CA THR A 715 -10.57 33.55 16.02
C THR A 715 -11.33 34.81 15.62
N ASP A 716 -10.86 35.52 14.59
CA ASP A 716 -11.50 36.73 14.11
C ASP A 716 -12.83 36.47 13.39
N LEU A 717 -12.88 35.42 12.57
CA LEU A 717 -14.13 34.99 11.91
C LEU A 717 -15.18 34.55 12.93
N ILE A 718 -14.77 33.77 13.95
CA ILE A 718 -15.69 33.32 15.00
C ILE A 718 -16.34 34.52 15.71
N ARG A 719 -15.58 35.59 16.00
CA ARG A 719 -16.10 36.82 16.63
C ARG A 719 -17.06 37.60 15.74
N MET A 720 -16.80 37.63 14.45
CA MET A 720 -17.74 38.29 13.48
C MET A 720 -19.10 37.62 13.47
N PHE A 721 -19.24 36.36 13.85
CA PHE A 721 -20.47 35.59 13.86
C PHE A 721 -21.15 35.45 15.23
N GLY A 722 -20.77 36.22 16.22
CA GLY A 722 -21.51 36.28 17.50
C GLY A 722 -20.73 35.70 18.69
N GLY A 723 -19.45 35.48 18.55
CA GLY A 723 -18.57 35.10 19.64
C GLY A 723 -17.99 33.70 19.50
N ALA A 724 -16.80 33.53 20.03
CA ALA A 724 -16.10 32.23 20.08
C ALA A 724 -16.84 31.28 21.04
N PRO A 725 -16.95 29.99 20.72
CA PRO A 725 -17.54 29.02 21.63
C PRO A 725 -16.75 28.94 22.93
N THR A 726 -17.44 28.78 24.05
CA THR A 726 -16.79 28.53 25.34
C THR A 726 -16.27 27.10 25.37
N TRP A 727 -14.95 26.90 25.41
CA TRP A 727 -14.38 25.59 25.55
C TRP A 727 -14.93 24.86 26.81
N PRO A 728 -15.30 23.57 26.73
CA PRO A 728 -15.21 22.62 25.62
C PRO A 728 -16.43 22.59 24.70
N GLY A 729 -17.33 23.52 24.82
CA GLY A 729 -18.54 23.57 24.00
C GLY A 729 -18.24 23.95 22.55
N LEU A 730 -18.89 23.27 21.61
CA LEU A 730 -18.80 23.52 20.17
C LEU A 730 -20.20 23.96 19.71
N ALA A 731 -20.61 25.15 20.09
CA ALA A 731 -21.89 25.69 19.60
C ALA A 731 -21.79 25.98 18.08
N PRO A 732 -22.84 25.68 17.30
CA PRO A 732 -22.90 26.11 15.92
C PRO A 732 -22.76 27.63 15.84
N VAL A 733 -21.95 28.09 14.88
CA VAL A 733 -21.76 29.52 14.69
C VAL A 733 -23.00 30.11 13.99
N GLY A 734 -23.78 30.88 14.72
CA GLY A 734 -25.00 31.55 14.23
C GLY A 734 -26.27 30.71 14.24
N PRO A 735 -27.43 31.33 14.00
CA PRO A 735 -28.70 30.62 13.88
C PRO A 735 -28.74 29.79 12.60
N PRO A 736 -29.48 28.65 12.57
CA PRO A 736 -29.66 27.89 11.34
C PRO A 736 -30.30 28.81 10.27
N PRO A 737 -29.81 28.75 9.02
CA PRO A 737 -30.38 29.55 7.94
C PRO A 737 -31.82 29.12 7.64
N PRO A 738 -32.65 29.98 7.04
CA PRO A 738 -33.95 29.59 6.50
C PRO A 738 -33.80 28.43 5.51
N ALA A 739 -34.87 27.63 5.37
CA ALA A 739 -34.89 26.50 4.45
C ALA A 739 -34.50 26.93 3.02
N GLY A 740 -33.57 26.19 2.41
CA GLY A 740 -33.03 26.48 1.07
C GLY A 740 -31.96 27.57 1.03
N GLN A 741 -31.57 28.16 2.14
CA GLN A 741 -30.43 29.06 2.24
C GLN A 741 -29.25 28.37 2.93
N PHE A 742 -28.05 28.78 2.57
CA PHE A 742 -26.82 28.24 3.14
C PHE A 742 -26.11 29.31 3.99
N PRO A 743 -25.50 28.94 5.11
CA PRO A 743 -24.70 29.86 5.91
C PRO A 743 -23.57 30.46 5.09
N LEU A 744 -23.17 31.69 5.43
CA LEU A 744 -21.96 32.29 4.87
C LEU A 744 -20.73 31.41 5.22
N PHE A 745 -19.71 31.41 4.34
CA PHE A 745 -18.48 30.65 4.49
C PHE A 745 -18.70 29.13 4.55
N THR A 746 -19.74 28.62 3.86
CA THR A 746 -19.93 27.17 3.73
C THR A 746 -18.83 26.58 2.87
N GLY A 747 -17.93 25.83 3.48
CA GLY A 747 -16.88 25.09 2.77
C GLY A 747 -17.46 23.88 2.04
N VAL A 748 -17.06 23.69 0.78
CA VAL A 748 -17.53 22.61 -0.10
C VAL A 748 -16.39 21.92 -0.83
N ARG A 749 -16.65 20.72 -1.33
CA ARG A 749 -15.73 19.96 -2.15
C ARG A 749 -16.37 19.55 -3.46
N VAL A 750 -15.60 19.65 -4.55
CA VAL A 750 -16.07 19.32 -5.90
C VAL A 750 -14.97 18.68 -6.72
N PHE A 751 -15.32 17.97 -7.77
CA PHE A 751 -14.38 17.57 -8.82
C PHE A 751 -14.30 18.64 -9.90
N ASN A 752 -13.12 18.85 -10.43
CA ASN A 752 -12.96 19.60 -11.66
C ASN A 752 -13.64 18.82 -12.80
N LYS A 753 -14.47 19.51 -13.61
CA LYS A 753 -15.14 18.90 -14.75
C LYS A 753 -14.21 18.28 -15.79
N ASP A 754 -12.96 18.79 -15.86
CA ASP A 754 -11.90 18.33 -16.78
C ASP A 754 -10.90 17.39 -16.07
N TYR A 755 -11.29 16.80 -14.93
CA TYR A 755 -10.43 15.87 -14.20
C TYR A 755 -10.06 14.66 -15.05
N ALA A 756 -8.80 14.29 -15.02
CA ALA A 756 -8.27 13.07 -15.64
C ALA A 756 -7.47 12.25 -14.61
N ASN A 757 -7.60 10.93 -14.64
CA ASN A 757 -6.82 10.04 -13.79
C ASN A 757 -5.31 10.19 -14.02
N PRO A 758 -4.49 9.98 -12.97
CA PRO A 758 -3.03 10.03 -13.09
C PRO A 758 -2.50 9.07 -14.16
N ARG A 759 -1.56 9.57 -14.96
CA ARG A 759 -0.94 8.83 -16.06
C ARG A 759 0.57 8.88 -15.96
N ILE A 760 1.19 7.70 -16.03
CA ILE A 760 2.64 7.55 -15.93
C ILE A 760 3.18 6.97 -17.24
N TYR A 761 4.21 7.63 -17.79
CA TYR A 761 5.02 7.16 -18.91
C TYR A 761 6.29 6.54 -18.35
N THR A 762 6.44 5.24 -18.49
CA THR A 762 7.59 4.51 -17.94
C THR A 762 8.47 3.97 -19.05
N THR A 763 9.77 4.20 -18.93
CA THR A 763 10.82 3.58 -19.73
C THR A 763 11.76 2.84 -18.80
N ASN A 764 12.08 1.59 -19.12
CA ASN A 764 13.07 0.81 -18.40
C ASN A 764 14.07 0.20 -19.39
N VAL A 765 15.36 0.21 -19.03
CA VAL A 765 16.43 -0.47 -19.77
C VAL A 765 17.25 -1.25 -18.76
N ALA A 766 17.41 -2.55 -19.00
CA ALA A 766 18.15 -3.43 -18.11
C ALA A 766 19.13 -4.32 -18.88
N PHE A 767 20.27 -4.58 -18.27
CA PHE A 767 21.26 -5.54 -18.76
C PHE A 767 21.56 -6.54 -17.65
N GLU A 768 21.57 -7.83 -17.99
CA GLU A 768 21.87 -8.92 -17.08
C GLU A 768 22.91 -9.83 -17.68
N GLN A 769 23.94 -10.18 -16.88
CA GLN A 769 25.07 -11.01 -17.28
C GLN A 769 25.26 -12.17 -16.30
N GLU A 770 25.28 -13.41 -16.81
CA GLU A 770 25.77 -14.55 -16.03
C GLU A 770 27.28 -14.44 -15.85
N LEU A 771 27.74 -14.36 -14.60
CA LEU A 771 29.15 -14.33 -14.24
C LEU A 771 29.71 -15.74 -14.10
N ALA A 772 28.92 -16.64 -13.52
CA ALA A 772 29.19 -18.04 -13.32
C ALA A 772 27.84 -18.79 -13.17
N PRO A 773 27.78 -20.11 -13.21
CA PRO A 773 26.58 -20.86 -12.91
C PRO A 773 25.92 -20.38 -11.60
N ASN A 774 24.65 -20.04 -11.65
CA ASN A 774 23.85 -19.47 -10.56
C ASN A 774 24.23 -18.04 -10.10
N TRP A 775 25.24 -17.40 -10.72
CA TRP A 775 25.62 -16.02 -10.44
C TRP A 775 25.23 -15.09 -11.59
N ALA A 776 24.52 -14.01 -11.29
CA ALA A 776 24.16 -12.97 -12.24
C ALA A 776 24.52 -11.59 -11.69
N PHE A 777 25.04 -10.74 -12.57
CA PHE A 777 25.19 -9.30 -12.39
C PHE A 777 24.09 -8.60 -13.19
N TYR A 778 23.53 -7.51 -12.69
CA TYR A 778 22.53 -6.74 -13.42
C TYR A 778 22.66 -5.23 -13.22
N LEU A 779 22.30 -4.53 -14.27
CA LEU A 779 22.11 -3.07 -14.31
C LEU A 779 20.68 -2.80 -14.73
N ASP A 780 20.05 -1.82 -14.13
CA ASP A 780 18.68 -1.40 -14.46
C ASP A 780 18.58 0.12 -14.40
N PHE A 781 18.02 0.72 -15.43
CA PHE A 781 17.72 2.14 -15.48
C PHE A 781 16.23 2.34 -15.71
N THR A 782 15.59 3.09 -14.81
CA THR A 782 14.16 3.43 -14.89
C THR A 782 13.96 4.93 -15.00
N HIS A 783 13.12 5.33 -15.94
CA HIS A 783 12.63 6.69 -16.11
C HIS A 783 11.10 6.65 -16.10
N ALA A 784 10.46 7.33 -15.13
CA ALA A 784 9.01 7.41 -15.01
C ALA A 784 8.57 8.87 -14.89
N LYS A 785 7.73 9.32 -15.85
CA LYS A 785 7.17 10.67 -15.90
C LYS A 785 5.67 10.61 -15.64
N GLY A 786 5.22 11.25 -14.55
CA GLY A 786 3.82 11.39 -14.20
C GLY A 786 3.20 12.69 -14.73
N VAL A 787 1.97 12.60 -15.23
CA VAL A 787 1.11 13.72 -15.58
C VAL A 787 -0.29 13.46 -15.04
N HIS A 788 -1.11 14.50 -14.95
CA HIS A 788 -2.46 14.42 -14.42
C HIS A 788 -2.51 13.89 -12.97
N LEU A 789 -1.44 14.10 -12.17
CA LEU A 789 -1.47 13.70 -10.77
C LEU A 789 -2.51 14.53 -10.03
N THR A 790 -3.26 13.86 -9.17
CA THR A 790 -4.32 14.50 -8.38
C THR A 790 -3.72 15.51 -7.41
N ARG A 791 -4.31 16.72 -7.39
CA ARG A 791 -4.08 17.78 -6.40
C ARG A 791 -5.42 18.30 -5.87
N PHE A 792 -5.43 18.67 -4.61
CA PHE A 792 -6.57 19.28 -3.94
C PHE A 792 -6.28 20.77 -3.78
N LEU A 793 -7.08 21.62 -4.43
CA LEU A 793 -6.83 23.06 -4.54
C LEU A 793 -8.01 23.86 -4.02
N ASN A 794 -7.77 24.78 -3.08
CA ASN A 794 -8.80 25.71 -2.63
C ASN A 794 -8.88 26.91 -3.57
N VAL A 795 -9.84 26.91 -4.50
CA VAL A 795 -10.01 27.99 -5.48
C VAL A 795 -10.67 29.25 -4.90
N ASN A 796 -11.14 29.20 -3.65
CA ASN A 796 -11.72 30.36 -2.96
C ASN A 796 -10.80 30.98 -1.90
N ARG A 797 -9.49 30.78 -2.01
CA ARG A 797 -8.52 31.44 -1.12
C ARG A 797 -8.76 32.94 -1.13
N ASN A 798 -8.77 33.57 0.08
CA ASN A 798 -9.01 35.00 0.25
C ASN A 798 -10.36 35.47 -0.30
N ASN A 799 -11.38 34.63 -0.28
CA ASN A 799 -12.72 34.91 -0.84
C ASN A 799 -12.70 35.33 -2.32
N PHE A 800 -11.71 34.83 -3.07
CA PHE A 800 -11.51 35.20 -4.48
C PHE A 800 -12.73 34.92 -5.36
N PHE A 801 -13.42 33.81 -5.11
CA PHE A 801 -14.58 33.38 -5.87
C PHE A 801 -15.87 33.98 -5.29
N SER A 802 -16.13 33.72 -4.02
CA SER A 802 -17.35 34.21 -3.32
C SER A 802 -17.18 34.17 -1.81
N PRO A 803 -17.60 35.24 -1.08
CA PRO A 803 -17.67 35.21 0.37
C PRO A 803 -18.82 34.33 0.91
N GLN A 804 -19.75 33.90 0.05
CA GLN A 804 -20.84 32.99 0.45
C GLN A 804 -20.32 31.57 0.66
N LEU A 805 -19.30 31.18 -0.08
CA LEU A 805 -18.59 29.93 0.10
C LEU A 805 -17.38 30.17 1.00
N GLY A 806 -17.09 29.20 1.85
CA GLY A 806 -15.83 29.10 2.57
C GLY A 806 -14.73 28.55 1.67
N GLU A 807 -14.06 27.50 2.12
CA GLU A 807 -13.12 26.78 1.26
C GLU A 807 -13.87 26.08 0.12
N VAL A 808 -13.48 26.31 -1.12
CA VAL A 808 -13.92 25.54 -2.29
C VAL A 808 -12.80 24.62 -2.71
N GLN A 809 -12.79 23.41 -2.19
CA GLN A 809 -11.75 22.45 -2.45
C GLN A 809 -12.06 21.61 -3.69
N VAL A 810 -11.21 21.73 -4.69
CA VAL A 810 -11.38 21.12 -6.00
C VAL A 810 -10.41 19.97 -6.17
N THR A 811 -10.93 18.78 -6.40
CA THR A 811 -10.13 17.64 -6.86
C THR A 811 -9.76 17.86 -8.31
N SER A 812 -8.51 18.16 -8.57
CA SER A 812 -7.98 18.55 -9.89
C SER A 812 -6.81 17.65 -10.28
N SER A 813 -6.42 17.68 -11.56
CA SER A 813 -5.35 16.84 -12.10
C SER A 813 -4.21 17.62 -12.77
N PRO A 814 -3.70 18.76 -12.22
CA PRO A 814 -2.58 19.50 -12.80
C PRO A 814 -1.21 18.93 -12.45
N GLY A 815 -1.13 17.97 -11.54
CA GLY A 815 0.09 17.49 -10.91
C GLY A 815 1.03 16.76 -11.87
N LYS A 816 2.34 16.85 -11.56
CA LYS A 816 3.44 16.27 -12.34
C LYS A 816 4.45 15.60 -11.43
N SER A 817 5.10 14.54 -11.94
CA SER A 817 6.25 13.90 -11.28
C SER A 817 7.29 13.45 -12.28
N LEU A 818 8.51 13.23 -11.79
CA LEU A 818 9.62 12.66 -12.56
C LEU A 818 10.54 11.87 -11.66
N TYR A 819 10.60 10.55 -11.90
CA TYR A 819 11.55 9.66 -11.27
C TYR A 819 12.61 9.20 -12.26
N ARG A 820 13.86 9.11 -11.79
CA ARG A 820 14.99 8.48 -12.48
C ARG A 820 15.75 7.64 -11.48
N GLY A 821 15.91 6.37 -11.77
CA GLY A 821 16.62 5.43 -10.91
C GLY A 821 17.63 4.62 -11.71
N PHE A 822 18.82 4.43 -11.16
CA PHE A 822 19.83 3.54 -11.66
C PHE A 822 20.16 2.50 -10.57
N THR A 823 20.06 1.23 -10.93
CA THR A 823 20.31 0.11 -10.05
C THR A 823 21.49 -0.70 -10.56
N VAL A 824 22.39 -1.10 -9.66
CA VAL A 824 23.41 -2.12 -9.88
C VAL A 824 23.24 -3.21 -8.84
N GLY A 825 23.33 -4.48 -9.25
CA GLY A 825 23.18 -5.58 -8.32
C GLY A 825 23.87 -6.88 -8.77
N VAL A 826 24.07 -7.74 -7.78
CA VAL A 826 24.60 -9.09 -7.95
C VAL A 826 23.68 -10.06 -7.23
N ARG A 827 23.32 -11.16 -7.90
CA ARG A 827 22.49 -12.22 -7.35
C ARG A 827 23.16 -13.58 -7.52
N LYS A 828 23.12 -14.39 -6.46
CA LYS A 828 23.42 -15.83 -6.51
C LYS A 828 22.18 -16.61 -6.11
N ARG A 829 21.70 -17.47 -7.00
CA ARG A 829 20.63 -18.44 -6.68
C ARG A 829 21.15 -19.49 -5.71
N PHE A 830 20.24 -20.10 -4.96
CA PHE A 830 20.61 -21.15 -4.00
C PHE A 830 21.32 -22.31 -4.71
N SER A 831 22.57 -22.48 -4.38
CA SER A 831 23.42 -23.60 -4.77
C SER A 831 24.60 -23.65 -3.81
N ASP A 832 25.25 -24.80 -3.67
CA ASP A 832 26.42 -24.96 -2.79
C ASP A 832 26.14 -24.48 -1.35
N HIS A 833 24.91 -24.73 -0.87
CA HIS A 833 24.39 -24.37 0.46
C HIS A 833 24.20 -22.89 0.76
N PHE A 834 24.24 -21.98 -0.23
CA PHE A 834 23.92 -20.58 0.02
C PHE A 834 23.32 -19.84 -1.17
N GLN A 835 22.61 -18.78 -0.86
CA GLN A 835 22.11 -17.76 -1.80
C GLN A 835 22.38 -16.37 -1.25
N LEU A 836 22.48 -15.38 -2.14
CA LEU A 836 22.55 -13.97 -1.77
C LEU A 836 22.04 -13.05 -2.90
N GLU A 837 21.62 -11.88 -2.52
CA GLU A 837 21.42 -10.77 -3.45
C GLU A 837 21.83 -9.47 -2.78
N GLY A 838 22.59 -8.65 -3.50
CA GLY A 838 22.94 -7.30 -3.10
C GLY A 838 22.63 -6.32 -4.22
N ASN A 839 21.98 -5.19 -3.89
CA ASN A 839 21.68 -4.14 -4.86
C ASN A 839 21.86 -2.74 -4.26
N TYR A 840 22.26 -1.84 -5.14
CA TYR A 840 22.36 -0.42 -4.84
C TYR A 840 21.55 0.38 -5.86
N VAL A 841 20.72 1.30 -5.37
CA VAL A 841 19.89 2.18 -6.18
C VAL A 841 20.32 3.62 -5.93
N LEU A 842 20.66 4.32 -7.00
CA LEU A 842 20.83 5.77 -7.05
C LEU A 842 19.61 6.36 -7.76
N SER A 843 18.80 7.17 -7.07
CA SER A 843 17.57 7.71 -7.65
C SER A 843 17.37 9.19 -7.37
N LYS A 844 16.53 9.81 -8.19
CA LYS A 844 16.01 11.16 -7.98
C LYS A 844 14.52 11.16 -8.27
N ASP A 845 13.73 11.55 -7.28
CA ASP A 845 12.28 11.71 -7.38
C ASP A 845 11.89 13.17 -7.18
N GLN A 846 11.09 13.72 -8.10
CA GLN A 846 10.62 15.10 -8.11
C GLN A 846 9.12 15.12 -8.41
N ASP A 847 8.40 16.00 -7.74
CA ASP A 847 6.99 16.24 -8.00
C ASP A 847 6.60 17.68 -7.58
N ASP A 848 5.38 18.07 -7.88
CA ASP A 848 4.78 19.32 -7.46
C ASP A 848 3.82 19.17 -6.26
N ASP A 849 3.46 17.92 -5.90
CA ASP A 849 2.71 17.61 -4.69
C ASP A 849 2.90 16.14 -4.32
N SER A 850 3.50 15.90 -3.18
CA SER A 850 3.73 14.55 -2.65
C SER A 850 2.54 13.99 -1.88
N ASN A 851 1.39 14.63 -1.95
CA ASN A 851 0.17 14.14 -1.33
C ASN A 851 -0.24 12.78 -1.92
N GLU A 852 -0.39 11.78 -1.07
CA GLU A 852 -0.83 10.46 -1.50
C GLU A 852 -2.35 10.42 -1.73
N ARG A 853 -3.13 10.84 -0.75
CA ARG A 853 -4.58 10.66 -0.76
C ARG A 853 -5.39 11.63 0.08
N ASP A 854 -4.74 12.52 0.86
CA ASP A 854 -5.45 13.44 1.75
C ASP A 854 -6.25 14.50 0.96
N PRO A 855 -7.58 14.36 0.86
CA PRO A 855 -8.42 15.30 0.14
C PRO A 855 -8.76 16.55 0.96
N PHE A 856 -8.19 16.69 2.18
CA PHE A 856 -8.60 17.72 3.14
C PHE A 856 -7.69 18.94 3.12
N THR A 857 -6.49 18.84 2.53
CA THR A 857 -5.47 19.89 2.63
C THR A 857 -5.05 20.41 1.26
N ASP A 858 -5.20 21.73 1.05
CA ASP A 858 -4.58 22.43 -0.08
C ASP A 858 -3.11 22.74 0.26
N ARG A 859 -2.20 22.14 -0.51
CA ARG A 859 -0.74 22.28 -0.33
C ARG A 859 -0.07 23.19 -1.34
N ALA A 860 -0.84 23.83 -2.22
CA ALA A 860 -0.27 24.77 -3.19
C ALA A 860 0.30 26.01 -2.48
N PHE A 861 1.54 26.37 -2.78
CA PHE A 861 2.12 27.62 -2.30
C PHE A 861 1.37 28.81 -2.92
N ASP A 862 1.24 28.81 -4.23
CA ASP A 862 0.46 29.78 -4.98
C ASP A 862 -0.46 29.06 -5.99
N ILE A 863 -1.77 29.18 -5.80
CA ILE A 863 -2.75 28.55 -6.67
C ILE A 863 -2.69 29.06 -8.12
N ASN A 864 -2.23 30.27 -8.32
CA ASN A 864 -2.08 30.90 -9.64
C ASN A 864 -0.78 30.49 -10.33
N ASN A 865 0.18 29.92 -9.58
CA ASN A 865 1.46 29.49 -10.12
C ASN A 865 1.94 28.19 -9.46
N LEU A 866 1.32 27.09 -9.83
CA LEU A 866 1.63 25.76 -9.30
C LEU A 866 3.07 25.28 -9.63
N SER A 867 3.75 25.92 -10.58
CA SER A 867 5.14 25.56 -10.92
C SER A 867 6.13 25.85 -9.79
N LEU A 868 5.79 26.73 -8.85
CA LEU A 868 6.59 27.01 -7.64
C LEU A 868 6.64 25.83 -6.67
N ASP A 869 5.75 24.85 -6.82
CA ASP A 869 5.74 23.64 -5.99
C ASP A 869 6.63 22.53 -6.53
N TYR A 870 7.12 22.61 -7.80
CA TYR A 870 7.93 21.54 -8.37
C TYR A 870 9.34 21.49 -7.77
N ALA A 871 9.62 20.42 -7.01
CA ALA A 871 10.88 20.23 -6.29
C ALA A 871 11.16 18.72 -6.07
N LEU A 872 12.08 18.37 -5.16
CA LEU A 872 12.22 16.99 -4.71
C LEU A 872 10.92 16.53 -4.07
N SER A 873 10.50 15.31 -4.38
CA SER A 873 9.38 14.63 -3.73
C SER A 873 9.71 14.33 -2.27
N ASP A 874 8.69 14.34 -1.39
CA ASP A 874 8.84 13.87 0.00
C ASP A 874 9.30 12.40 0.05
N ARG A 875 9.13 11.65 -1.05
CA ARG A 875 9.54 10.26 -1.21
C ARG A 875 10.97 10.08 -1.71
N ASP A 876 11.70 11.15 -2.06
CA ASP A 876 13.05 11.03 -2.63
C ASP A 876 14.02 10.38 -1.65
N ILE A 877 14.47 9.18 -1.98
CA ILE A 877 15.55 8.46 -1.32
C ILE A 877 16.70 8.37 -2.30
N ARG A 878 17.70 9.25 -2.16
CA ARG A 878 18.80 9.38 -3.11
C ARG A 878 19.64 8.12 -3.24
N HIS A 879 19.96 7.50 -2.12
CA HIS A 879 20.82 6.34 -2.03
C HIS A 879 20.10 5.25 -1.24
N LYS A 880 20.01 4.06 -1.81
CA LYS A 880 19.45 2.88 -1.17
C LYS A 880 20.34 1.68 -1.45
N PHE A 881 20.69 0.94 -0.41
CA PHE A 881 21.42 -0.32 -0.47
C PHE A 881 20.62 -1.39 0.24
N ASN A 882 20.46 -2.55 -0.41
CA ASN A 882 19.90 -3.75 0.18
C ASN A 882 20.85 -4.92 -0.07
N PHE A 883 20.98 -5.75 0.95
CA PHE A 883 21.64 -7.04 0.86
C PHE A 883 20.86 -8.06 1.66
N TYR A 884 20.69 -9.25 1.13
CA TYR A 884 20.18 -10.39 1.90
C TYR A 884 20.93 -11.65 1.52
N SER A 885 21.03 -12.56 2.48
CA SER A 885 21.63 -13.87 2.26
C SER A 885 20.98 -14.96 3.10
N TYR A 886 21.07 -16.17 2.64
CA TYR A 886 20.76 -17.39 3.37
C TYR A 886 21.84 -18.42 3.12
N ALA A 887 22.27 -19.10 4.20
CA ALA A 887 23.29 -20.14 4.11
C ALA A 887 23.00 -21.30 5.06
N GLU A 888 23.37 -22.50 4.66
CA GLU A 888 23.34 -23.72 5.47
C GLU A 888 24.79 -24.16 5.79
N ILE A 889 25.21 -24.01 7.06
CA ILE A 889 26.59 -24.27 7.49
C ILE A 889 26.55 -25.13 8.76
N GLY A 890 27.15 -26.34 8.69
CA GLY A 890 27.27 -27.22 9.85
C GLY A 890 25.92 -27.61 10.50
N GLY A 891 24.85 -27.66 9.71
CA GLY A 891 23.50 -27.97 10.18
C GLY A 891 22.76 -26.77 10.77
N PHE A 892 23.36 -25.57 10.74
CA PHE A 892 22.72 -24.32 11.06
C PHE A 892 22.22 -23.65 9.79
N GLN A 893 21.11 -22.92 9.92
CA GLN A 893 20.51 -22.07 8.90
C GLN A 893 20.74 -20.61 9.30
N LEU A 894 21.46 -19.87 8.47
CA LEU A 894 21.82 -18.48 8.68
C LEU A 894 21.09 -17.60 7.67
N GLY A 895 20.24 -16.70 8.12
CA GLY A 895 19.63 -15.65 7.31
C GLY A 895 20.23 -14.30 7.69
N SER A 896 20.45 -13.43 6.72
CA SER A 896 20.86 -12.05 7.01
C SER A 896 20.19 -11.05 6.08
N ARG A 897 20.02 -9.83 6.56
CA ARG A 897 19.47 -8.71 5.81
C ARG A 897 20.17 -7.43 6.22
N ILE A 898 20.64 -6.66 5.26
CA ILE A 898 21.19 -5.32 5.47
C ILE A 898 20.39 -4.35 4.64
N GLN A 899 19.96 -3.27 5.25
CA GLN A 899 19.30 -2.17 4.56
C GLN A 899 19.93 -0.84 4.97
N ALA A 900 20.26 -0.01 3.98
CA ALA A 900 20.70 1.35 4.22
C ALA A 900 20.00 2.30 3.23
N ARG A 901 19.55 3.45 3.71
CA ARG A 901 18.96 4.48 2.87
C ARG A 901 19.29 5.88 3.35
N SER A 902 19.43 6.81 2.41
CA SER A 902 19.54 8.23 2.72
C SER A 902 18.24 8.79 3.27
N ALA A 903 18.36 9.94 3.96
CA ALA A 903 17.22 10.64 4.52
C ALA A 903 16.31 11.22 3.42
N GLN A 904 15.02 11.34 3.75
CA GLN A 904 14.00 12.00 2.93
C GLN A 904 14.16 13.52 2.94
N PRO A 905 13.66 14.23 1.92
CA PRO A 905 13.67 15.70 1.91
C PRO A 905 12.75 16.33 2.96
N ILE A 906 13.05 17.58 3.28
CA ILE A 906 12.19 18.44 4.12
C ILE A 906 12.29 19.90 3.66
N THR A 907 11.18 20.62 3.80
CA THR A 907 11.14 22.06 3.64
C THR A 907 11.63 22.72 4.91
N PRO A 908 12.74 23.47 4.89
CA PRO A 908 13.25 24.12 6.10
C PRO A 908 12.40 25.35 6.45
N GLY A 909 11.89 25.39 7.69
CA GLY A 909 11.09 26.50 8.20
C GLY A 909 9.76 26.72 7.46
N ALA A 910 9.30 27.96 7.42
CA ALA A 910 8.10 28.32 6.69
C ALA A 910 8.27 28.15 5.18
N ARG A 911 7.22 27.70 4.49
CA ARG A 911 7.23 27.51 3.03
C ARG A 911 7.39 28.86 2.30
N THR A 912 8.33 28.89 1.38
CA THR A 912 8.58 30.02 0.44
C THR A 912 8.57 29.51 -0.99
N ALA A 913 8.63 30.40 -1.97
CA ALA A 913 8.63 30.04 -3.39
C ALA A 913 9.75 29.04 -3.79
N ASN A 914 10.89 29.07 -3.09
CA ASN A 914 12.10 28.35 -3.51
C ASN A 914 12.63 27.33 -2.50
N ASN A 915 11.97 27.11 -1.35
CA ASN A 915 12.52 26.26 -0.28
C ASN A 915 11.83 24.91 -0.13
N ARG A 916 10.91 24.52 -1.03
CA ARG A 916 10.28 23.20 -0.90
C ARG A 916 11.35 22.10 -1.01
N ASN A 917 11.44 21.28 0.05
CA ASN A 917 12.28 20.08 0.09
C ASN A 917 13.78 20.33 -0.27
N THR A 918 14.30 21.46 0.15
CA THR A 918 15.71 21.84 -0.12
C THR A 918 16.68 21.28 0.91
N ASP A 919 16.19 20.76 2.03
CA ASP A 919 16.99 20.14 3.09
C ASP A 919 16.60 18.66 3.26
N ARG A 920 17.29 17.94 4.16
CA ARG A 920 17.04 16.52 4.48
C ARG A 920 16.61 16.36 5.93
N LYS A 921 15.65 15.44 6.15
CA LYS A 921 15.22 15.03 7.49
C LYS A 921 16.34 14.27 8.20
N ASP A 922 16.24 14.15 9.51
CA ASP A 922 17.08 13.26 10.30
C ASP A 922 16.45 11.85 10.37
N ASN A 923 16.15 11.26 9.19
CA ASN A 923 15.56 9.92 9.10
C ASN A 923 16.33 8.99 8.13
N LYS A 924 17.65 9.17 8.05
CA LYS A 924 18.52 8.15 7.43
C LYS A 924 18.32 6.82 8.16
N TYR A 925 18.36 5.73 7.41
CA TYR A 925 18.09 4.40 7.94
C TYR A 925 19.26 3.47 7.69
N PHE A 926 19.58 2.67 8.70
CA PHE A 926 20.48 1.51 8.57
C PHE A 926 20.02 0.41 9.51
N SER A 927 19.80 -0.79 9.00
CA SER A 927 19.57 -1.99 9.80
C SER A 927 20.41 -3.15 9.31
N PHE A 928 20.96 -3.89 10.26
CA PHE A 928 21.51 -5.22 10.05
C PHE A 928 20.71 -6.18 10.91
N ASP A 929 20.02 -7.10 10.26
CA ASP A 929 19.16 -8.10 10.85
C ASP A 929 19.73 -9.49 10.52
N TRP A 930 19.64 -10.42 11.45
CA TRP A 930 20.08 -11.79 11.22
C TRP A 930 19.18 -12.80 11.91
N ARG A 931 19.15 -14.01 11.36
CA ARG A 931 18.42 -15.17 11.82
C ARG A 931 19.37 -16.35 11.91
N LEU A 932 19.33 -17.07 13.04
CA LEU A 932 20.01 -18.32 13.26
C LEU A 932 18.99 -19.39 13.64
N ALA A 933 18.91 -20.45 12.89
CA ALA A 933 18.06 -21.59 13.20
C ALA A 933 18.85 -22.91 13.08
N ARG A 934 18.38 -23.92 13.76
CA ARG A 934 18.90 -25.30 13.61
C ARG A 934 17.77 -26.29 13.57
N ARG A 935 17.76 -27.14 12.56
CA ARG A 935 16.73 -28.15 12.39
C ARG A 935 17.16 -29.47 13.01
N PHE A 936 16.47 -29.89 14.05
CA PHE A 936 16.63 -31.18 14.72
C PHE A 936 15.60 -32.17 14.15
N ARG A 937 16.06 -33.19 13.44
CA ARG A 937 15.18 -34.21 12.87
C ARG A 937 14.66 -35.13 13.96
N LEU A 938 13.34 -35.33 14.00
CA LEU A 938 12.64 -36.23 14.90
C LEU A 938 12.06 -37.39 14.05
N GLY A 939 12.91 -38.36 13.69
CA GLY A 939 12.58 -39.37 12.72
C GLY A 939 12.69 -38.93 11.28
N GLU A 940 12.01 -39.61 10.35
CA GLU A 940 12.15 -39.39 8.91
C GLU A 940 11.35 -38.16 8.40
N ARG A 941 10.25 -37.80 9.06
CA ARG A 941 9.28 -36.80 8.55
C ARG A 941 9.08 -35.59 9.44
N MET A 942 9.58 -35.62 10.67
CA MET A 942 9.34 -34.54 11.63
C MET A 942 10.64 -33.82 11.95
N ALA A 943 10.53 -32.54 12.25
CA ALA A 943 11.67 -31.75 12.72
C ALA A 943 11.22 -30.66 13.70
N LEU A 944 12.09 -30.34 14.65
CA LEU A 944 11.97 -29.21 15.55
C LEU A 944 13.05 -28.18 15.18
N GLU A 945 12.64 -26.92 15.00
CA GLU A 945 13.51 -25.85 14.54
C GLU A 945 13.45 -24.66 15.53
N PRO A 946 14.28 -24.65 16.60
CA PRO A 946 14.49 -23.45 17.38
C PRO A 946 15.20 -22.39 16.54
N THR A 947 14.78 -21.15 16.74
CA THR A 947 15.27 -20.00 15.97
C THR A 947 15.49 -18.81 16.91
N ILE A 948 16.57 -18.07 16.69
CA ILE A 948 16.81 -16.75 17.25
C ILE A 948 16.99 -15.75 16.11
N GLU A 949 16.32 -14.61 16.21
CA GLU A 949 16.44 -13.50 15.28
C GLU A 949 16.83 -12.24 16.04
N MET A 950 17.68 -11.44 15.45
CA MET A 950 18.04 -10.12 15.98
C MET A 950 17.83 -9.08 14.91
N PHE A 951 17.09 -8.07 15.24
CA PHE A 951 16.76 -6.95 14.36
C PHE A 951 17.49 -5.69 14.84
N ASN A 952 17.93 -4.86 13.89
CA ASN A 952 18.70 -3.66 14.16
C ASN A 952 19.85 -3.93 15.16
N THR A 953 20.71 -4.88 14.82
CA THR A 953 21.78 -5.41 15.68
C THR A 953 22.62 -4.32 16.36
N PHE A 954 22.92 -3.24 15.64
CA PHE A 954 23.74 -2.13 16.15
C PHE A 954 22.93 -1.08 16.91
N ASN A 955 21.62 -1.26 17.08
CA ASN A 955 20.71 -0.31 17.70
C ASN A 955 20.83 1.10 17.13
N ASN A 956 20.92 1.18 15.79
CA ASN A 956 20.92 2.48 15.14
C ASN A 956 19.61 3.21 15.42
N LYS A 957 19.74 4.48 15.76
CA LYS A 957 18.60 5.39 15.86
C LYS A 957 18.06 5.66 14.45
N ASN A 958 17.29 4.73 13.96
CA ASN A 958 16.55 4.89 12.74
C ASN A 958 15.36 5.80 13.03
N ASN A 959 15.60 7.09 12.94
CA ASN A 959 14.62 8.08 13.33
C ASN A 959 13.42 7.98 12.38
N ILE A 960 12.31 7.48 12.86
CA ILE A 960 11.02 7.50 12.17
C ILE A 960 10.37 8.86 12.32
N ASN A 961 11.11 9.81 12.89
CA ASN A 961 10.47 11.03 13.27
C ASN A 961 9.62 11.52 12.11
N PRO A 962 8.37 11.67 12.44
CA PRO A 962 7.37 12.00 11.49
C PRO A 962 7.83 13.23 10.78
N LEU A 963 7.41 13.24 9.65
CA LEU A 963 7.23 14.43 8.91
C LEU A 963 6.70 15.46 9.87
N SER A 964 7.49 16.45 10.14
CA SER A 964 6.99 17.75 10.57
C SER A 964 6.15 18.34 9.42
N THR A 965 5.28 17.53 8.83
CA THR A 965 4.19 18.06 8.06
C THR A 965 3.21 18.56 9.10
N PRO A 966 2.84 19.83 9.09
CA PRO A 966 1.66 20.28 9.80
C PRO A 966 0.45 19.63 9.12
N GLY A 967 0.33 18.34 9.27
CA GLY A 967 -0.65 17.49 8.63
C GLY A 967 -1.50 16.81 9.67
N LEU A 968 -2.75 16.77 9.39
CA LEU A 968 -3.84 16.27 10.21
C LEU A 968 -3.72 14.76 10.56
N PHE A 969 -2.74 14.04 9.99
CA PHE A 969 -2.64 12.58 10.05
C PHE A 969 -1.21 12.07 10.25
N ASN A 970 -0.48 12.60 11.23
CA ASN A 970 0.77 11.98 11.63
C ASN A 970 0.43 10.74 12.46
N PHE A 971 0.52 9.58 11.84
CA PHE A 971 0.50 8.33 12.57
C PHE A 971 1.74 8.25 13.43
N ASP A 972 1.53 7.82 14.64
CA ASP A 972 2.59 7.46 15.50
C ASP A 972 3.23 6.16 15.01
N GLY A 973 4.43 6.28 14.53
CA GLY A 973 5.21 5.21 13.98
C GLY A 973 5.71 4.16 14.95
N PHE A 974 5.15 4.17 16.15
CA PHE A 974 5.60 3.35 17.23
C PHE A 974 5.49 1.86 16.90
N LEU A 975 6.62 1.14 16.95
CA LEU A 975 6.75 -0.26 16.57
C LEU A 975 6.20 -0.62 15.18
N ARG A 976 6.44 0.22 14.20
CA ARG A 976 6.20 -0.16 12.82
C ARG A 976 7.20 -1.20 12.38
N VAL A 977 6.63 -2.19 11.77
CA VAL A 977 7.36 -3.30 11.23
C VAL A 977 8.30 -2.84 10.12
N GLY A 978 9.59 -3.15 10.29
CA GLY A 978 10.60 -2.97 9.26
C GLY A 978 11.16 -1.56 9.08
N VAL A 979 10.62 -0.55 9.73
CA VAL A 979 11.11 0.84 9.63
C VAL A 979 11.22 1.47 11.01
N GLY A 980 12.45 1.68 11.46
CA GLY A 980 12.75 2.51 12.62
C GLY A 980 12.69 1.86 13.99
N ASP A 981 12.48 0.57 14.06
CA ASP A 981 12.45 -0.13 15.34
C ASP A 981 13.82 -0.19 16.02
N PRO A 982 13.87 -0.17 17.37
CA PRO A 982 15.10 -0.37 18.11
C PRO A 982 15.60 -1.82 17.93
N ARG A 983 16.79 -2.11 18.45
CA ARG A 983 17.28 -3.49 18.51
C ARG A 983 16.31 -4.37 19.30
N GLN A 984 15.88 -5.46 18.69
CA GLN A 984 14.99 -6.44 19.30
C GLN A 984 15.48 -7.85 19.01
N VAL A 985 15.33 -8.73 20.00
CA VAL A 985 15.53 -10.16 19.82
C VAL A 985 14.18 -10.86 19.80
N GLN A 986 13.99 -11.75 18.82
CA GLN A 986 12.85 -12.63 18.68
C GLN A 986 13.29 -14.08 18.87
N LEU A 987 12.60 -14.78 19.72
CA LEU A 987 12.78 -16.22 19.91
C LEU A 987 11.64 -16.95 19.22
N ALA A 988 11.96 -18.06 18.56
CA ALA A 988 10.94 -18.87 17.91
C ALA A 988 11.22 -20.36 18.02
N LEU A 989 10.12 -21.12 17.97
CA LEU A 989 10.13 -22.56 17.87
C LEU A 989 9.16 -22.99 16.78
N LYS A 990 9.64 -23.78 15.82
CA LYS A 990 8.83 -24.32 14.74
C LYS A 990 8.91 -25.84 14.74
N PHE A 991 7.76 -26.50 14.72
CA PHE A 991 7.61 -27.93 14.49
C PHE A 991 7.16 -28.15 13.06
N ILE A 992 7.84 -29.02 12.32
CA ILE A 992 7.60 -29.30 10.89
C ILE A 992 7.35 -30.81 10.75
N PHE A 993 6.32 -31.18 9.98
CA PHE A 993 5.97 -32.58 9.74
C PHE A 993 5.50 -32.84 8.32
#